data_c52a20fcc21eb0f307c6291faa36032b
#
_entry.id   c52a20fcc21eb0f307c6291faa36032b
#
_cell.length_a   1.000
_cell.length_b   1.000
_cell.length_c   1.000
_cell.angle_alpha   90.00
_cell.angle_beta   90.00
_cell.angle_gamma   90.00
#
_symmetry.space_group_name_H-M   'P 1'
#
loop_
_entity.id
_entity.type
_entity.pdbx_description
1 polymer ?
#
loop_
_entity_poly.entity_id
_entity_poly.type
_entity_poly.pdbx_seq_one_letter_code
_entity_poly.pdbx_strand_id
1 'polypeptide(L)'
;MAYKRQIDRLPIIPTDAKEFNVTCHYCIVGCGYKAYTWPANKQGGTAAAQNKFGTDLSKQQPAETDAWYAPSMYNIVSQNGQDVHIVIKPDHDCVVNSGLGSIRGARMAEMSYSQQRNTELQRLTDPMVWRYGQMQPTSWADALDLVARVTVAVINDMGEDGLFVSAFDHGGAGGGYENTWGTGKLYFGAMKVKNIRIHNRPAYNSEVHATRDMGVGELNNCYEDAELADTIVAVGTNALETQTNYFLNHWIPNLRGSSMDKKKAEFGSEPAEKGRIVIVDPRRTVTVNACEVEAGKDNVMHLALNSGTDLVLFNAWMTYIADKGWLDKAFIDASTTNFDQMRSANKVPLEDAAKLTGLTVDQIRKSAEWIAQPKAGNVRRRTMFAYEKGLIWGNDNYRTNGALVNVALATGNIGRPGGGCVRMGGHQEGYSRPSDAHVGRPAAYVDKLLMEGKGGVHHIWGCDHYKTTLNAFKFKQNYKKRTDLVKEAMMSAPYGDRDAMVKAIVDTIKKGGLFAVDVDIVPTKIGEACHVWLPAATSGEANLTSMNGERRMRLTEKYMDPPGQAMPDSLIAARIANNMERVLREQGKAQYADQFKGFDWKTEEDAFMDGYHGHEKGGEFVTYERLRAMGTNGFQEPATDFKDGKIVGTKRLFADGKFGSKDGKAKFMETQWRGLQAAGKEEESKKWPFLINNGRANLIWQNAYLDQDNEFVMDRMPYPYIQMNPKDMDELKLKQGDLVEVYNDNGSTQAMAYPTPTAKPKQTFMLFAYPTGVQGNVVSAGVNEFVIPNYKQTWGAIRKIADAPEGVKHLSFKSIEYTG
;
A
#
# COMPACT_ATOMS: atom_id res chain seq x y z
N MET A 1 -29.61 0.48 -11.14
CA MET A 1 -29.54 0.68 -12.63
C MET A 1 -28.88 -0.54 -13.22
N ALA A 2 -29.34 -1.04 -14.34
CA ALA A 2 -28.70 -2.19 -14.99
C ALA A 2 -27.33 -1.77 -15.52
N TYR A 3 -26.31 -2.57 -15.24
CA TYR A 3 -24.94 -2.39 -15.72
C TYR A 3 -24.89 -2.29 -17.25
N LYS A 4 -24.65 -1.10 -17.76
CA LYS A 4 -24.63 -0.85 -19.21
C LYS A 4 -23.29 -1.17 -19.83
N ARG A 5 -22.82 -2.41 -19.77
CA ARG A 5 -21.74 -2.88 -20.63
C ARG A 5 -22.32 -3.27 -21.99
N GLN A 6 -22.40 -2.34 -22.90
CA GLN A 6 -22.80 -2.59 -24.29
C GLN A 6 -21.58 -2.75 -25.19
N ILE A 7 -20.78 -3.79 -24.97
CA ILE A 7 -19.74 -4.12 -25.94
C ILE A 7 -20.02 -5.54 -26.43
N ASP A 8 -20.73 -5.67 -27.53
CA ASP A 8 -20.95 -6.94 -28.21
C ASP A 8 -19.66 -7.49 -28.85
N ARG A 9 -18.70 -6.60 -29.12
CA ARG A 9 -17.37 -6.95 -29.67
C ARG A 9 -16.30 -6.00 -29.15
N LEU A 10 -15.18 -6.59 -28.67
CA LEU A 10 -13.96 -5.83 -28.39
C LEU A 10 -13.28 -5.49 -29.72
N PRO A 11 -12.78 -4.23 -29.89
CA PRO A 11 -12.00 -3.86 -31.07
C PRO A 11 -10.71 -4.68 -31.13
N ILE A 12 -10.33 -5.16 -32.30
CA ILE A 12 -9.07 -5.88 -32.51
C ILE A 12 -7.93 -4.88 -32.61
N ILE A 13 -6.83 -5.12 -31.91
CA ILE A 13 -5.63 -4.29 -31.91
C ILE A 13 -4.95 -4.40 -33.27
N PRO A 14 -4.83 -3.31 -34.06
CA PRO A 14 -4.17 -3.34 -35.37
C PRO A 14 -2.65 -3.45 -35.25
N THR A 15 -1.96 -3.85 -36.32
CA THR A 15 -0.51 -4.05 -36.35
C THR A 15 0.30 -2.81 -36.01
N ASP A 16 -0.21 -1.64 -36.33
CA ASP A 16 0.42 -0.33 -36.12
C ASP A 16 -0.02 0.38 -34.82
N ALA A 17 -0.71 -0.32 -33.93
CA ALA A 17 -1.01 0.21 -32.61
C ALA A 17 0.28 0.60 -31.86
N LYS A 18 0.27 1.78 -31.23
CA LYS A 18 1.37 2.21 -30.38
C LYS A 18 1.38 1.37 -29.11
N GLU A 19 2.57 1.07 -28.61
CA GLU A 19 2.77 0.25 -27.44
C GLU A 19 3.52 1.04 -26.36
N PHE A 20 3.09 0.91 -25.10
CA PHE A 20 3.67 1.59 -23.94
C PHE A 20 3.89 0.59 -22.81
N ASN A 21 4.99 0.77 -22.08
CA ASN A 21 5.26 0.00 -20.87
C ASN A 21 4.42 0.54 -19.72
N VAL A 22 3.77 -0.35 -18.99
CA VAL A 22 2.90 0.00 -17.86
C VAL A 22 3.24 -0.90 -16.67
N THR A 23 3.38 -0.30 -15.51
CA THR A 23 3.38 -1.02 -14.25
C THR A 23 2.00 -0.91 -13.60
N CYS A 24 1.40 -2.03 -13.25
CA CYS A 24 0.14 -2.03 -12.52
C CYS A 24 0.28 -1.21 -11.24
N HIS A 25 -0.52 -0.17 -11.10
CA HIS A 25 -0.39 0.82 -10.03
C HIS A 25 -1.07 0.42 -8.70
N TYR A 26 -1.64 -0.79 -8.59
CA TYR A 26 -2.37 -1.17 -7.39
C TYR A 26 -1.45 -1.63 -6.25
N CYS A 27 -1.01 -2.87 -6.24
CA CYS A 27 -0.31 -3.42 -5.09
C CYS A 27 1.22 -3.46 -5.28
N ILE A 28 1.92 -3.78 -4.19
CA ILE A 28 3.39 -3.89 -4.13
C ILE A 28 3.98 -4.88 -5.17
N VAL A 29 3.19 -5.83 -5.68
CA VAL A 29 3.67 -6.80 -6.67
C VAL A 29 4.18 -6.09 -7.92
N GLY A 30 3.50 -5.01 -8.33
CA GLY A 30 3.91 -4.21 -9.47
C GLY A 30 4.02 -5.06 -10.75
N CYS A 31 2.94 -5.71 -11.15
CA CYS A 31 2.89 -6.51 -12.37
C CYS A 31 3.17 -5.65 -13.61
N GLY A 32 3.88 -6.22 -14.58
CA GLY A 32 4.10 -5.59 -15.88
C GLY A 32 2.89 -5.76 -16.79
N TYR A 33 2.54 -4.70 -17.48
CA TYR A 33 1.46 -4.61 -18.46
C TYR A 33 1.95 -3.87 -19.71
N LYS A 34 1.23 -4.05 -20.82
CA LYS A 34 1.39 -3.26 -22.03
C LYS A 34 0.08 -2.51 -22.30
N ALA A 35 0.18 -1.23 -22.58
CA ALA A 35 -0.92 -0.43 -23.11
C ALA A 35 -0.76 -0.31 -24.62
N TYR A 36 -1.83 -0.60 -25.35
CA TYR A 36 -1.90 -0.44 -26.81
C TYR A 36 -2.90 0.65 -27.14
N THR A 37 -2.50 1.65 -27.94
CA THR A 37 -3.39 2.72 -28.37
C THR A 37 -3.42 2.85 -29.89
N TRP A 38 -4.59 3.14 -30.46
CA TRP A 38 -4.81 3.41 -31.88
C TRP A 38 -6.05 4.26 -32.08
N PRO A 39 -6.18 4.97 -33.24
CA PRO A 39 -7.31 5.86 -33.47
C PRO A 39 -8.67 5.17 -33.30
N ALA A 40 -9.63 5.85 -32.69
CA ALA A 40 -10.96 5.32 -32.37
C ALA A 40 -11.79 4.92 -33.63
N ASN A 41 -11.44 5.44 -34.79
CA ASN A 41 -12.08 5.11 -36.06
C ASN A 41 -11.43 3.94 -36.83
N LYS A 42 -10.47 3.22 -36.21
CA LYS A 42 -9.71 2.13 -36.84
C LYS A 42 -9.84 0.85 -36.03
N GLN A 43 -9.83 -0.30 -36.73
CA GLN A 43 -9.74 -1.62 -36.11
C GLN A 43 -8.78 -2.50 -36.87
N GLY A 44 -8.16 -3.47 -36.16
CA GLY A 44 -7.45 -4.57 -36.77
C GLY A 44 -8.42 -5.62 -37.35
N GLY A 45 -7.87 -6.56 -38.09
CA GLY A 45 -8.60 -7.70 -38.64
C GLY A 45 -8.28 -9.02 -37.93
N THR A 46 -9.12 -10.02 -38.19
CA THR A 46 -8.93 -11.35 -37.61
C THR A 46 -7.76 -12.15 -38.23
N ALA A 47 -7.37 -11.83 -39.47
CA ALA A 47 -6.21 -12.45 -40.11
C ALA A 47 -4.89 -12.05 -39.38
N ALA A 48 -3.95 -13.00 -39.31
CA ALA A 48 -2.67 -12.82 -38.60
C ALA A 48 -1.89 -11.55 -39.02
N ALA A 49 -1.90 -11.20 -40.31
CA ALA A 49 -1.24 -10.00 -40.82
C ALA A 49 -1.98 -8.67 -40.53
N GLN A 50 -3.15 -8.72 -39.91
CA GLN A 50 -4.03 -7.57 -39.66
C GLN A 50 -4.18 -7.21 -38.18
N ASN A 51 -3.51 -7.94 -37.30
CA ASN A 51 -3.55 -7.67 -35.85
C ASN A 51 -2.15 -7.69 -35.23
N LYS A 52 -2.02 -7.03 -34.09
CA LYS A 52 -0.77 -6.86 -33.37
C LYS A 52 -0.14 -8.19 -32.92
N PHE A 53 -0.96 -9.22 -32.73
CA PHE A 53 -0.51 -10.52 -32.22
C PHE A 53 0.05 -11.46 -33.29
N GLY A 54 -0.11 -11.15 -34.57
CA GLY A 54 0.31 -12.04 -35.65
C GLY A 54 -0.40 -13.39 -35.66
N THR A 55 -1.63 -13.47 -35.13
CA THR A 55 -2.37 -14.68 -34.89
C THR A 55 -3.71 -14.64 -35.63
N ASP A 56 -4.15 -15.79 -36.22
CA ASP A 56 -5.47 -15.92 -36.85
C ASP A 56 -6.57 -16.01 -35.79
N LEU A 57 -7.18 -14.87 -35.48
CA LEU A 57 -8.25 -14.73 -34.48
C LEU A 57 -9.61 -15.30 -34.93
N SER A 58 -9.74 -15.79 -36.16
CA SER A 58 -10.93 -16.52 -36.59
C SER A 58 -11.00 -17.94 -36.03
N LYS A 59 -9.89 -18.46 -35.51
CA LYS A 59 -9.75 -19.77 -34.88
C LYS A 59 -9.72 -19.68 -33.38
N GLN A 60 -10.12 -20.78 -32.73
CA GLN A 60 -9.95 -20.91 -31.28
C GLN A 60 -8.45 -20.83 -30.92
N GLN A 61 -8.14 -19.98 -29.96
CA GLN A 61 -6.78 -19.80 -29.48
C GLN A 61 -6.50 -20.64 -28.23
N PRO A 62 -5.31 -21.22 -28.07
CA PRO A 62 -4.89 -21.82 -26.80
C PRO A 62 -4.94 -20.79 -25.65
N ALA A 63 -5.10 -21.24 -24.41
CA ALA A 63 -5.20 -20.38 -23.24
C ALA A 63 -3.92 -19.57 -22.98
N GLU A 64 -2.77 -20.09 -23.40
CA GLU A 64 -1.44 -19.46 -23.24
C GLU A 64 -1.13 -18.40 -24.29
N THR A 65 -2.03 -18.15 -25.25
CA THR A 65 -1.76 -17.14 -26.27
C THR A 65 -1.92 -15.73 -25.75
N ASP A 66 -1.10 -14.82 -26.23
CA ASP A 66 -1.18 -13.38 -25.95
C ASP A 66 -2.37 -12.69 -26.64
N ALA A 67 -3.11 -13.39 -27.47
CA ALA A 67 -4.12 -12.80 -28.34
C ALA A 67 -5.45 -12.43 -27.66
N TRP A 68 -5.61 -12.72 -26.36
CA TRP A 68 -6.85 -12.44 -25.64
C TRP A 68 -6.77 -11.19 -24.73
N TYR A 69 -7.89 -10.56 -24.48
CA TYR A 69 -8.10 -9.55 -23.46
C TYR A 69 -9.58 -9.46 -23.08
N ALA A 70 -9.82 -9.10 -21.81
CA ALA A 70 -11.18 -8.99 -21.28
C ALA A 70 -11.79 -7.60 -21.56
N PRO A 71 -13.13 -7.45 -21.54
CA PRO A 71 -13.78 -6.15 -21.67
C PRO A 71 -13.32 -5.09 -20.68
N SER A 72 -12.90 -5.48 -19.46
CA SER A 72 -12.32 -4.58 -18.45
C SER A 72 -10.94 -4.04 -18.82
N MET A 73 -10.25 -4.70 -19.73
CA MET A 73 -8.93 -4.29 -20.23
C MET A 73 -9.03 -3.30 -21.40
N TYR A 74 -10.23 -2.83 -21.75
CA TYR A 74 -10.49 -1.94 -22.88
C TYR A 74 -11.23 -0.68 -22.46
N ASN A 75 -10.87 0.46 -23.09
CA ASN A 75 -11.58 1.73 -22.98
C ASN A 75 -11.37 2.60 -24.24
N ILE A 76 -11.96 3.81 -24.27
CA ILE A 76 -11.66 4.90 -25.18
C ILE A 76 -11.19 6.07 -24.33
N VAL A 77 -10.00 6.59 -24.60
CA VAL A 77 -9.38 7.69 -23.85
C VAL A 77 -8.91 8.80 -24.80
N SER A 78 -8.64 9.99 -24.26
CA SER A 78 -7.98 11.06 -25.02
C SER A 78 -6.47 10.83 -25.06
N GLN A 79 -5.86 10.98 -26.23
CA GLN A 79 -4.41 11.02 -26.41
C GLN A 79 -4.06 12.13 -27.41
N ASN A 80 -3.31 13.14 -26.97
CA ASN A 80 -3.00 14.35 -27.75
C ASN A 80 -4.27 15.04 -28.31
N GLY A 81 -5.32 15.11 -27.48
CA GLY A 81 -6.59 15.73 -27.82
C GLY A 81 -7.47 14.94 -28.79
N GLN A 82 -7.15 13.68 -29.05
CA GLN A 82 -7.92 12.80 -29.95
C GLN A 82 -8.37 11.54 -29.21
N ASP A 83 -9.58 11.07 -29.52
CA ASP A 83 -10.07 9.80 -29.00
C ASP A 83 -9.31 8.62 -29.62
N VAL A 84 -8.80 7.77 -28.76
CA VAL A 84 -8.12 6.54 -29.13
C VAL A 84 -8.72 5.35 -28.39
N HIS A 85 -8.76 4.20 -29.06
CA HIS A 85 -8.93 2.95 -28.36
C HIS A 85 -7.72 2.69 -27.46
N ILE A 86 -7.95 2.11 -26.29
CA ILE A 86 -6.89 1.63 -25.41
C ILE A 86 -7.20 0.21 -24.94
N VAL A 87 -6.20 -0.65 -25.02
CA VAL A 87 -6.19 -1.95 -24.33
C VAL A 87 -4.98 -2.02 -23.42
N ILE A 88 -5.21 -2.32 -22.12
CA ILE A 88 -4.14 -2.53 -21.14
C ILE A 88 -4.23 -3.98 -20.70
N LYS A 89 -3.25 -4.78 -21.09
CA LYS A 89 -3.20 -6.23 -20.81
C LYS A 89 -1.88 -6.64 -20.14
N PRO A 90 -1.87 -7.72 -19.33
CA PRO A 90 -0.63 -8.22 -18.72
C PRO A 90 0.43 -8.51 -19.78
N ASP A 91 1.67 -8.21 -19.47
CA ASP A 91 2.83 -8.52 -20.29
C ASP A 91 3.31 -9.93 -20.01
N HIS A 92 3.31 -10.78 -21.05
CA HIS A 92 3.76 -12.17 -20.95
C HIS A 92 5.25 -12.29 -20.62
N ASP A 93 6.06 -11.35 -21.11
CA ASP A 93 7.51 -11.35 -20.93
C ASP A 93 7.98 -10.75 -19.61
N CYS A 94 7.05 -10.24 -18.80
CA CYS A 94 7.39 -9.69 -17.50
C CYS A 94 7.69 -10.79 -16.48
N VAL A 95 8.90 -10.80 -15.95
CA VAL A 95 9.36 -11.79 -14.95
C VAL A 95 8.55 -11.79 -13.64
N VAL A 96 7.84 -10.69 -13.35
CA VAL A 96 7.03 -10.54 -12.14
C VAL A 96 5.75 -11.37 -12.20
N ASN A 97 5.05 -11.33 -13.33
CA ASN A 97 3.69 -11.89 -13.47
C ASN A 97 3.47 -12.79 -14.68
N SER A 98 4.41 -12.92 -15.61
CA SER A 98 4.38 -13.83 -16.75
C SER A 98 3.00 -13.89 -17.45
N GLY A 99 2.41 -12.73 -17.77
CA GLY A 99 1.09 -12.62 -18.39
C GLY A 99 -0.11 -12.77 -17.44
N LEU A 100 0.10 -13.01 -16.15
CA LEU A 100 -0.98 -13.08 -15.17
C LEU A 100 -1.50 -11.68 -14.81
N GLY A 101 -2.81 -11.56 -14.64
CA GLY A 101 -3.50 -10.35 -14.18
C GLY A 101 -4.41 -10.63 -12.98
N SER A 102 -4.31 -9.85 -11.91
CA SER A 102 -5.32 -9.87 -10.87
C SER A 102 -6.57 -9.13 -11.33
N ILE A 103 -7.71 -9.36 -10.66
CA ILE A 103 -8.96 -8.66 -10.95
C ILE A 103 -8.83 -7.13 -10.88
N ARG A 104 -7.93 -6.59 -10.05
CA ARG A 104 -7.65 -5.16 -9.99
C ARG A 104 -6.85 -4.69 -11.21
N GLY A 105 -5.73 -5.35 -11.50
CA GLY A 105 -4.89 -5.00 -12.65
C GLY A 105 -5.60 -5.14 -13.99
N ALA A 106 -6.46 -6.16 -14.13
CA ALA A 106 -7.29 -6.35 -15.32
C ALA A 106 -8.35 -5.26 -15.55
N ARG A 107 -8.50 -4.32 -14.62
CA ARG A 107 -9.46 -3.20 -14.71
C ARG A 107 -8.79 -1.85 -14.92
N MET A 108 -7.48 -1.78 -15.12
CA MET A 108 -6.79 -0.49 -15.29
C MET A 108 -7.36 0.34 -16.45
N ALA A 109 -7.65 -0.28 -17.60
CA ALA A 109 -8.27 0.44 -18.72
C ALA A 109 -9.70 0.89 -18.40
N GLU A 110 -10.51 0.04 -17.77
CA GLU A 110 -11.87 0.38 -17.33
C GLU A 110 -11.88 1.55 -16.35
N MET A 111 -10.88 1.64 -15.49
CA MET A 111 -10.74 2.71 -14.49
C MET A 111 -10.04 3.96 -15.03
N SER A 112 -9.60 3.98 -16.28
CA SER A 112 -9.08 5.17 -16.95
C SER A 112 -10.20 6.15 -17.25
N TYR A 113 -9.94 7.45 -17.06
CA TYR A 113 -10.93 8.48 -17.37
C TYR A 113 -11.30 8.51 -18.86
N SER A 114 -12.60 8.52 -19.13
CA SER A 114 -13.15 8.52 -20.49
C SER A 114 -14.40 9.38 -20.58
N GLN A 115 -14.39 10.40 -21.42
CA GLN A 115 -15.58 11.22 -21.67
C GLN A 115 -16.70 10.44 -22.36
N GLN A 116 -16.36 9.36 -23.08
CA GLN A 116 -17.32 8.57 -23.84
C GLN A 116 -17.91 7.40 -23.06
N ARG A 117 -17.16 6.82 -22.12
CA ARG A 117 -17.53 5.56 -21.49
C ARG A 117 -17.60 5.56 -19.98
N ASN A 118 -16.82 6.40 -19.30
CA ASN A 118 -16.74 6.49 -17.85
C ASN A 118 -17.06 7.90 -17.36
N THR A 119 -18.14 8.49 -17.86
CA THR A 119 -18.62 9.79 -17.37
C THR A 119 -19.04 9.76 -15.91
N GLU A 120 -19.25 8.55 -15.37
CA GLU A 120 -19.60 8.31 -13.96
C GLU A 120 -18.36 8.31 -13.04
N LEU A 121 -17.16 8.10 -13.59
CA LEU A 121 -15.93 8.17 -12.81
C LEU A 121 -15.64 9.63 -12.45
N GLN A 122 -15.85 9.94 -11.19
CA GLN A 122 -15.60 11.31 -10.70
C GLN A 122 -14.09 11.57 -10.65
N ARG A 123 -13.62 12.42 -11.56
CA ARG A 123 -12.24 12.91 -11.59
C ARG A 123 -12.24 14.41 -11.37
N LEU A 124 -11.25 14.89 -10.63
CA LEU A 124 -10.98 16.33 -10.58
C LEU A 124 -10.35 16.76 -11.91
N THR A 125 -10.95 17.76 -12.55
CA THR A 125 -10.51 18.26 -13.86
C THR A 125 -9.92 19.66 -13.78
N ASP A 126 -10.41 20.46 -12.84
CA ASP A 126 -10.04 21.87 -12.70
C ASP A 126 -9.69 22.19 -11.24
N PRO A 127 -8.80 23.16 -10.99
CA PRO A 127 -8.65 23.74 -9.67
C PRO A 127 -9.98 24.32 -9.20
N MET A 128 -10.32 24.10 -7.96
CA MET A 128 -11.58 24.59 -7.39
C MET A 128 -11.32 25.31 -6.06
N VAL A 129 -12.09 26.36 -5.82
CA VAL A 129 -12.06 27.14 -4.57
C VAL A 129 -13.47 27.26 -4.01
N TRP A 130 -13.60 27.14 -2.69
CA TRP A 130 -14.87 27.33 -2.01
C TRP A 130 -15.36 28.78 -2.12
N ARG A 131 -16.49 28.97 -2.79
CA ARG A 131 -17.14 30.27 -3.01
C ARG A 131 -18.66 30.06 -3.11
N TYR A 132 -19.45 31.02 -2.66
CA TYR A 132 -20.91 30.97 -2.80
C TYR A 132 -21.57 29.70 -2.25
N GLY A 133 -21.00 29.12 -1.18
CA GLY A 133 -21.55 27.92 -0.55
C GLY A 133 -21.24 26.60 -1.24
N GLN A 134 -20.35 26.59 -2.23
CA GLN A 134 -19.93 25.39 -2.96
C GLN A 134 -18.53 25.53 -3.54
N MET A 135 -17.95 24.42 -4.00
CA MET A 135 -16.69 24.41 -4.74
C MET A 135 -16.92 24.97 -6.14
N GLN A 136 -16.16 25.98 -6.52
CA GLN A 136 -16.23 26.66 -7.84
C GLN A 136 -14.96 26.43 -8.64
N PRO A 137 -15.05 26.05 -9.92
CA PRO A 137 -13.89 26.00 -10.80
C PRO A 137 -13.18 27.35 -10.88
N THR A 138 -11.86 27.31 -10.94
CA THR A 138 -11.02 28.50 -11.06
C THR A 138 -9.73 28.20 -11.82
N SER A 139 -8.90 29.23 -12.06
CA SER A 139 -7.59 29.02 -12.66
C SER A 139 -6.56 28.52 -11.63
N TRP A 140 -5.53 27.83 -12.10
CA TRP A 140 -4.37 27.49 -11.29
C TRP A 140 -3.75 28.70 -10.60
N ALA A 141 -3.65 29.82 -11.31
CA ALA A 141 -3.10 31.06 -10.77
C ALA A 141 -3.90 31.58 -9.56
N ASP A 142 -5.22 31.59 -9.66
CA ASP A 142 -6.11 32.04 -8.59
C ASP A 142 -6.08 31.10 -7.37
N ALA A 143 -6.17 29.81 -7.59
CA ALA A 143 -6.12 28.81 -6.51
C ALA A 143 -4.78 28.84 -5.76
N LEU A 144 -3.66 28.83 -6.50
CA LEU A 144 -2.33 28.79 -5.92
C LEU A 144 -1.92 30.10 -5.24
N ASP A 145 -2.38 31.25 -5.75
CA ASP A 145 -2.19 32.53 -5.07
C ASP A 145 -2.89 32.54 -3.70
N LEU A 146 -4.13 32.04 -3.63
CA LEU A 146 -4.83 31.92 -2.35
C LEU A 146 -4.10 30.97 -1.39
N VAL A 147 -3.71 29.79 -1.85
CA VAL A 147 -2.97 28.79 -1.04
C VAL A 147 -1.67 29.40 -0.49
N ALA A 148 -0.87 30.02 -1.37
CA ALA A 148 0.41 30.61 -0.98
C ALA A 148 0.24 31.76 0.01
N ARG A 149 -0.65 32.71 -0.22
CA ARG A 149 -0.87 33.86 0.68
C ARG A 149 -1.37 33.42 2.05
N VAL A 150 -2.35 32.51 2.10
CA VAL A 150 -2.85 31.99 3.40
C VAL A 150 -1.76 31.22 4.12
N THR A 151 -1.03 30.34 3.44
CA THR A 151 0.05 29.53 4.05
C THR A 151 1.17 30.42 4.60
N VAL A 152 1.65 31.40 3.81
CA VAL A 152 2.68 32.35 4.26
C VAL A 152 2.20 33.17 5.45
N ALA A 153 0.96 33.69 5.42
CA ALA A 153 0.41 34.47 6.53
C ALA A 153 0.32 33.66 7.82
N VAL A 154 -0.15 32.40 7.72
CA VAL A 154 -0.29 31.50 8.89
C VAL A 154 1.08 31.12 9.45
N ILE A 155 2.08 30.82 8.62
CA ILE A 155 3.44 30.54 9.09
C ILE A 155 4.04 31.77 9.76
N ASN A 156 3.81 32.97 9.24
CA ASN A 156 4.27 34.22 9.86
C ASN A 156 3.66 34.45 11.26
N ASP A 157 2.41 34.07 11.46
CA ASP A 157 1.68 34.30 12.71
C ASP A 157 1.89 33.17 13.73
N MET A 158 1.92 31.92 13.30
CA MET A 158 1.92 30.73 14.14
C MET A 158 3.24 29.95 14.13
N GLY A 159 4.19 30.32 13.26
CA GLY A 159 5.45 29.62 13.09
C GLY A 159 5.23 28.19 12.54
N GLU A 160 6.11 27.29 12.96
CA GLU A 160 6.14 25.89 12.50
C GLU A 160 4.86 25.08 12.83
N ASP A 161 4.14 25.49 13.87
CA ASP A 161 2.90 24.83 14.28
C ASP A 161 1.67 25.28 13.47
N GLY A 162 1.84 26.24 12.57
CA GLY A 162 0.78 26.74 11.70
C GLY A 162 0.44 25.79 10.55
N LEU A 163 1.44 25.12 9.99
CA LEU A 163 1.28 24.25 8.82
C LEU A 163 1.34 22.78 9.17
N PHE A 164 0.31 22.06 8.72
CA PHE A 164 0.20 20.61 8.75
C PHE A 164 0.19 20.08 7.32
N VAL A 165 0.84 18.95 7.09
CA VAL A 165 0.89 18.28 5.79
C VAL A 165 0.59 16.80 5.95
N SER A 166 -0.23 16.27 5.07
CA SER A 166 -0.43 14.84 4.90
C SER A 166 -0.11 14.49 3.45
N ALA A 167 1.00 13.80 3.23
CA ALA A 167 1.45 13.43 1.91
C ALA A 167 1.46 11.91 1.73
N PHE A 168 0.85 11.43 0.65
CA PHE A 168 1.02 10.06 0.20
C PHE A 168 2.22 9.99 -0.73
N ASP A 169 3.40 9.77 -0.17
CA ASP A 169 4.65 9.80 -0.92
C ASP A 169 5.21 8.40 -1.18
N HIS A 170 4.50 7.63 -2.00
CA HIS A 170 4.90 6.29 -2.42
C HIS A 170 4.56 6.05 -3.88
N GLY A 171 5.22 5.07 -4.49
CA GLY A 171 4.93 4.63 -5.85
C GLY A 171 3.50 4.10 -6.02
N GLY A 172 3.06 3.97 -7.24
CA GLY A 172 1.72 3.55 -7.63
C GLY A 172 0.88 4.71 -8.18
N ALA A 173 -0.43 4.65 -8.01
CA ALA A 173 -1.34 5.63 -8.58
C ALA A 173 -1.15 7.04 -7.99
N GLY A 174 -0.36 7.87 -8.61
CA GLY A 174 -0.06 9.24 -8.17
C GLY A 174 1.22 9.39 -7.36
N GLY A 175 1.88 8.29 -6.99
CA GLY A 175 3.22 8.31 -6.41
C GLY A 175 4.32 8.28 -7.50
N GLY A 176 5.50 7.80 -7.12
CA GLY A 176 6.69 7.74 -7.98
C GLY A 176 7.81 8.61 -7.46
N TYR A 177 9.00 8.35 -7.92
CA TYR A 177 10.16 9.14 -7.47
C TYR A 177 10.03 10.62 -7.82
N GLU A 178 9.40 10.93 -8.93
CA GLU A 178 9.10 12.29 -9.40
C GLU A 178 8.24 13.06 -8.40
N ASN A 179 7.11 12.45 -8.04
CA ASN A 179 6.11 13.09 -7.20
C ASN A 179 6.58 13.18 -5.74
N THR A 180 7.27 12.13 -5.26
CA THR A 180 7.83 12.13 -3.90
C THR A 180 9.00 13.10 -3.77
N TRP A 181 9.79 13.30 -4.84
CA TRP A 181 10.79 14.36 -4.86
C TRP A 181 10.16 15.73 -4.82
N GLY A 182 9.10 15.98 -5.61
CA GLY A 182 8.40 17.25 -5.63
C GLY A 182 7.87 17.64 -4.25
N THR A 183 7.08 16.78 -3.62
CA THR A 183 6.54 17.01 -2.27
C THR A 183 7.64 17.00 -1.21
N GLY A 184 8.64 16.14 -1.34
CA GLY A 184 9.78 16.03 -0.43
C GLY A 184 10.66 17.27 -0.44
N LYS A 185 11.04 17.75 -1.62
CA LYS A 185 11.81 18.98 -1.79
C LYS A 185 11.04 20.22 -1.27
N LEU A 186 9.72 20.28 -1.51
CA LEU A 186 8.88 21.37 -1.02
C LEU A 186 8.79 21.39 0.51
N TYR A 187 8.31 20.28 1.10
CA TYR A 187 7.95 20.29 2.52
C TYR A 187 9.10 19.96 3.47
N PHE A 188 9.97 19.03 3.12
CA PHE A 188 11.11 18.67 3.97
C PHE A 188 12.34 19.52 3.67
N GLY A 189 12.58 19.86 2.40
CA GLY A 189 13.71 20.69 1.98
C GLY A 189 13.45 22.18 2.21
N ALA A 190 12.58 22.79 1.41
CA ALA A 190 12.35 24.23 1.41
C ALA A 190 11.63 24.72 2.68
N MET A 191 10.53 24.09 3.05
CA MET A 191 9.68 24.57 4.17
C MET A 191 10.08 23.98 5.54
N LYS A 192 10.79 22.86 5.57
CA LYS A 192 11.23 22.14 6.79
C LYS A 192 10.09 21.88 7.78
N VAL A 193 8.93 21.44 7.25
CA VAL A 193 7.69 21.24 8.00
C VAL A 193 7.86 20.10 9.01
N LYS A 194 7.60 20.38 10.30
CA LYS A 194 7.64 19.35 11.36
C LYS A 194 6.36 18.54 11.44
N ASN A 195 5.19 19.18 11.24
CA ASN A 195 3.88 18.54 11.33
C ASN A 195 3.49 17.91 9.98
N ILE A 196 4.37 17.07 9.47
CA ILE A 196 4.14 16.31 8.25
C ILE A 196 4.07 14.83 8.54
N ARG A 197 3.02 14.20 8.08
CA ARG A 197 2.90 12.75 8.03
C ARG A 197 3.02 12.26 6.61
N ILE A 198 3.69 11.15 6.47
CA ILE A 198 3.80 10.40 5.23
C ILE A 198 2.79 9.26 5.30
N HIS A 199 2.03 9.04 4.28
CA HIS A 199 1.03 7.99 4.19
C HIS A 199 -0.42 8.45 4.29
N ASN A 200 -1.28 7.79 3.48
CA ASN A 200 -2.73 8.02 3.49
C ASN A 200 -3.45 7.47 4.73
N ARG A 201 -2.73 6.95 5.71
CA ARG A 201 -3.25 6.41 6.98
C ARG A 201 -2.20 6.60 8.08
N PRO A 202 -2.60 6.66 9.34
CA PRO A 202 -1.66 6.85 10.45
C PRO A 202 -0.90 5.56 10.76
N ALA A 203 -0.29 4.98 9.75
CA ALA A 203 0.58 3.82 9.86
C ALA A 203 1.99 4.27 9.54
N TYR A 204 2.72 4.73 10.52
CA TYR A 204 4.15 4.68 10.40
C TYR A 204 4.55 3.20 10.44
N ASN A 205 5.42 2.80 9.54
CA ASN A 205 5.67 1.40 9.31
C ASN A 205 6.60 0.84 10.39
N SER A 206 6.08 0.03 11.30
CA SER A 206 6.85 -0.63 12.36
C SER A 206 7.98 -1.50 11.79
N GLU A 207 7.75 -2.11 10.64
CA GLU A 207 8.74 -2.93 9.96
C GLU A 207 9.95 -2.10 9.49
N VAL A 208 9.72 -0.90 8.97
CA VAL A 208 10.81 0.00 8.54
C VAL A 208 11.69 0.39 9.73
N HIS A 209 11.09 0.68 10.88
CA HIS A 209 11.85 1.02 12.08
C HIS A 209 12.61 -0.17 12.63
N ALA A 210 11.96 -1.32 12.79
CA ALA A 210 12.60 -2.51 13.32
C ALA A 210 13.74 -2.98 12.41
N THR A 211 13.49 -3.09 11.10
CA THR A 211 14.51 -3.56 10.15
C THR A 211 15.68 -2.57 10.02
N ARG A 212 15.40 -1.26 10.01
CA ARG A 212 16.45 -0.23 10.00
C ARG A 212 17.33 -0.31 11.26
N ASP A 213 16.72 -0.41 12.45
CA ASP A 213 17.45 -0.44 13.71
C ASP A 213 18.23 -1.75 13.89
N MET A 214 17.85 -2.81 13.15
CA MET A 214 18.59 -4.07 13.04
C MET A 214 19.62 -4.07 11.88
N GLY A 215 19.68 -3.01 11.08
CA GLY A 215 20.58 -2.92 9.93
C GLY A 215 20.14 -3.72 8.70
N VAL A 216 18.90 -4.20 8.68
CA VAL A 216 18.32 -5.02 7.62
C VAL A 216 17.22 -4.24 6.92
N GLY A 217 17.13 -4.22 5.62
CA GLY A 217 16.01 -3.60 4.90
C GLY A 217 14.77 -4.50 4.90
N GLU A 218 13.59 -3.93 4.82
CA GLU A 218 12.33 -4.68 4.76
C GLU A 218 12.07 -5.35 3.39
N LEU A 219 12.83 -5.00 2.36
CA LEU A 219 12.75 -5.56 1.00
C LEU A 219 14.11 -6.16 0.60
N ASN A 220 14.58 -7.19 1.30
CA ASN A 220 15.96 -7.66 1.19
C ASN A 220 16.22 -8.81 0.22
N ASN A 221 15.16 -9.38 -0.40
CA ASN A 221 15.28 -10.48 -1.37
C ASN A 221 14.68 -10.12 -2.74
N CYS A 222 14.51 -11.10 -3.61
CA CYS A 222 13.78 -11.00 -4.87
C CYS A 222 12.64 -12.03 -4.93
N TYR A 223 11.70 -11.86 -5.87
CA TYR A 223 10.54 -12.74 -5.98
C TYR A 223 10.92 -14.19 -6.32
N GLU A 224 11.99 -14.39 -7.06
CA GLU A 224 12.53 -15.71 -7.37
C GLU A 224 12.91 -16.50 -6.10
N ASP A 225 13.23 -15.83 -4.98
CA ASP A 225 13.56 -16.53 -3.73
C ASP A 225 12.41 -17.37 -3.20
N ALA A 226 11.16 -17.01 -3.51
CA ALA A 226 9.99 -17.84 -3.20
C ALA A 226 10.01 -19.18 -3.95
N GLU A 227 10.55 -19.21 -5.18
CA GLU A 227 10.69 -20.44 -5.97
C GLU A 227 11.85 -21.31 -5.48
N LEU A 228 12.86 -20.67 -4.89
CA LEU A 228 14.10 -21.33 -4.44
C LEU A 228 14.02 -21.82 -2.98
N ALA A 229 13.09 -21.33 -2.19
CA ALA A 229 12.96 -21.66 -0.77
C ALA A 229 12.57 -23.14 -0.52
N ASP A 230 13.17 -23.75 0.49
CA ASP A 230 12.73 -25.06 1.01
C ASP A 230 11.45 -24.89 1.86
N THR A 231 11.37 -23.79 2.59
CA THR A 231 10.20 -23.42 3.42
C THR A 231 9.85 -21.96 3.21
N ILE A 232 8.56 -21.69 2.98
CA ILE A 232 8.00 -20.33 3.03
C ILE A 232 7.29 -20.17 4.37
N VAL A 233 7.57 -19.09 5.09
CA VAL A 233 6.85 -18.72 6.32
C VAL A 233 6.05 -17.46 6.02
N ALA A 234 4.74 -17.58 5.95
CA ALA A 234 3.81 -16.49 5.61
C ALA A 234 3.11 -16.00 6.89
N VAL A 235 3.33 -14.75 7.27
CA VAL A 235 2.85 -14.19 8.54
C VAL A 235 1.88 -13.04 8.29
N GLY A 236 0.63 -13.20 8.73
CA GLY A 236 -0.39 -12.15 8.64
C GLY A 236 -0.65 -11.66 7.22
N THR A 237 -0.53 -12.54 6.23
CA THR A 237 -0.76 -12.27 4.82
C THR A 237 -1.77 -13.26 4.21
N ASN A 238 -2.72 -12.72 3.44
CA ASN A 238 -3.62 -13.49 2.60
C ASN A 238 -3.21 -13.33 1.13
N ALA A 239 -2.04 -13.87 0.78
CA ALA A 239 -1.30 -13.58 -0.45
C ALA A 239 -2.10 -13.82 -1.73
N LEU A 240 -2.98 -14.84 -1.77
CA LEU A 240 -3.86 -15.08 -2.92
C LEU A 240 -4.79 -13.89 -3.20
N GLU A 241 -5.28 -13.21 -2.17
CA GLU A 241 -6.15 -12.03 -2.35
C GLU A 241 -5.36 -10.73 -2.50
N THR A 242 -4.27 -10.57 -1.78
CA THR A 242 -3.59 -9.27 -1.65
C THR A 242 -2.40 -9.10 -2.57
N GLN A 243 -1.67 -10.20 -2.88
CA GLN A 243 -0.51 -10.24 -3.79
C GLN A 243 -0.68 -11.37 -4.84
N THR A 244 -1.84 -11.46 -5.44
CA THR A 244 -2.31 -12.58 -6.27
C THR A 244 -1.26 -13.09 -7.24
N ASN A 245 -0.68 -12.23 -8.06
CA ASN A 245 0.24 -12.66 -9.11
C ASN A 245 1.62 -13.08 -8.58
N TYR A 246 2.12 -12.48 -7.49
CA TYR A 246 3.33 -12.97 -6.83
C TYR A 246 3.10 -14.37 -6.24
N PHE A 247 1.94 -14.58 -5.61
CA PHE A 247 1.56 -15.89 -5.08
C PHE A 247 1.46 -16.94 -6.21
N LEU A 248 0.71 -16.64 -7.27
CA LEU A 248 0.47 -17.59 -8.36
C LEU A 248 1.73 -17.86 -9.21
N ASN A 249 2.55 -16.82 -9.47
CA ASN A 249 3.70 -16.94 -10.36
C ASN A 249 4.98 -17.48 -9.69
N HIS A 250 5.12 -17.29 -8.37
CA HIS A 250 6.36 -17.63 -7.66
C HIS A 250 6.20 -18.61 -6.50
N TRP A 251 5.10 -18.52 -5.70
CA TRP A 251 4.91 -19.46 -4.58
C TRP A 251 4.36 -20.80 -5.07
N ILE A 252 3.33 -20.77 -5.89
CA ILE A 252 2.66 -21.97 -6.39
C ILE A 252 3.60 -22.90 -7.18
N PRO A 253 4.46 -22.43 -8.09
CA PRO A 253 5.42 -23.30 -8.77
C PRO A 253 6.34 -24.06 -7.79
N ASN A 254 6.80 -23.39 -6.72
CA ASN A 254 7.59 -24.08 -5.70
C ASN A 254 6.78 -25.12 -4.92
N LEU A 255 5.56 -24.76 -4.49
CA LEU A 255 4.67 -25.64 -3.72
C LEU A 255 4.17 -26.83 -4.54
N ARG A 256 4.00 -26.70 -5.86
CA ARG A 256 3.72 -27.81 -6.78
C ARG A 256 4.93 -28.72 -7.02
N GLY A 257 6.13 -28.18 -6.87
CA GLY A 257 7.39 -28.84 -7.23
C GLY A 257 7.87 -28.52 -8.66
N SER A 258 7.21 -27.58 -9.38
CA SER A 258 7.63 -27.16 -10.73
C SER A 258 8.96 -26.40 -10.73
N SER A 259 9.38 -25.84 -9.58
CA SER A 259 10.66 -25.14 -9.44
C SER A 259 11.86 -26.04 -9.14
N MET A 260 11.70 -27.37 -9.16
CA MET A 260 12.79 -28.29 -8.79
C MET A 260 14.01 -28.17 -9.69
N ASP A 261 13.85 -28.02 -10.99
CA ASP A 261 14.98 -27.88 -11.91
C ASP A 261 15.71 -26.54 -11.74
N LYS A 262 14.97 -25.47 -11.44
CA LYS A 262 15.54 -24.17 -11.07
C LYS A 262 16.38 -24.27 -9.79
N LYS A 263 15.91 -24.98 -8.76
CA LYS A 263 16.67 -25.25 -7.54
C LYS A 263 17.95 -26.04 -7.80
N LYS A 264 17.88 -27.09 -8.62
CA LYS A 264 19.07 -27.88 -9.00
C LYS A 264 20.08 -27.04 -9.78
N ALA A 265 19.62 -26.18 -10.68
CA ALA A 265 20.48 -25.27 -11.42
C ALA A 265 21.16 -24.24 -10.50
N GLU A 266 20.46 -23.68 -9.52
CA GLU A 266 21.00 -22.69 -8.58
C GLU A 266 21.93 -23.31 -7.51
N PHE A 267 21.58 -24.49 -6.97
CA PHE A 267 22.26 -25.06 -5.81
C PHE A 267 23.15 -26.27 -6.13
N GLY A 268 23.20 -26.73 -7.36
CA GLY A 268 24.08 -27.82 -7.80
C GLY A 268 23.75 -29.13 -7.08
N SER A 269 24.74 -29.67 -6.32
CA SER A 269 24.64 -30.95 -5.62
C SER A 269 23.91 -30.88 -4.27
N GLU A 270 23.49 -29.68 -3.80
CA GLU A 270 22.70 -29.60 -2.57
C GLU A 270 21.35 -30.33 -2.72
N PRO A 271 20.86 -31.04 -1.68
CA PRO A 271 19.54 -31.67 -1.73
C PRO A 271 18.45 -30.64 -2.03
N ALA A 272 17.79 -30.80 -3.19
CA ALA A 272 16.64 -29.98 -3.56
C ALA A 272 15.35 -30.66 -3.04
N GLU A 273 14.51 -29.90 -2.38
CA GLU A 273 13.23 -30.36 -1.85
C GLU A 273 12.07 -29.56 -2.47
N LYS A 274 10.91 -30.20 -2.64
CA LYS A 274 9.65 -29.52 -2.94
C LYS A 274 9.36 -28.52 -1.84
N GLY A 275 8.89 -27.32 -2.18
CA GLY A 275 8.56 -26.29 -1.21
C GLY A 275 7.42 -26.70 -0.28
N ARG A 276 7.51 -26.26 0.96
CA ARG A 276 6.44 -26.36 1.97
C ARG A 276 6.20 -25.00 2.59
N ILE A 277 5.05 -24.83 3.26
CA ILE A 277 4.64 -23.52 3.77
C ILE A 277 4.08 -23.60 5.20
N VAL A 278 4.52 -22.64 6.04
CA VAL A 278 3.94 -22.35 7.35
C VAL A 278 3.17 -21.05 7.24
N ILE A 279 1.88 -21.06 7.52
CA ILE A 279 1.00 -19.89 7.47
C ILE A 279 0.58 -19.52 8.88
N VAL A 280 0.97 -18.35 9.34
CA VAL A 280 0.64 -17.79 10.66
C VAL A 280 -0.45 -16.75 10.49
N ASP A 281 -1.69 -17.14 10.78
CA ASP A 281 -2.87 -16.27 10.69
C ASP A 281 -3.96 -16.81 11.62
N PRO A 282 -4.59 -15.98 12.47
CA PRO A 282 -5.67 -16.44 13.36
C PRO A 282 -6.89 -16.99 12.62
N ARG A 283 -7.05 -16.62 11.36
CA ARG A 283 -8.15 -17.00 10.48
C ARG A 283 -7.65 -17.95 9.39
N ARG A 284 -8.44 -18.98 9.07
CA ARG A 284 -8.18 -19.83 7.90
C ARG A 284 -8.56 -19.06 6.63
N THR A 285 -7.55 -18.54 5.94
CA THR A 285 -7.71 -17.72 4.73
C THR A 285 -7.81 -18.58 3.48
N VAL A 286 -8.27 -17.98 2.37
CA VAL A 286 -8.27 -18.65 1.05
C VAL A 286 -6.87 -19.05 0.58
N THR A 287 -5.83 -18.35 1.05
CA THR A 287 -4.43 -18.71 0.81
C THR A 287 -4.08 -20.07 1.40
N VAL A 288 -4.56 -20.40 2.61
CA VAL A 288 -4.34 -21.72 3.23
C VAL A 288 -4.91 -22.81 2.36
N ASN A 289 -6.16 -22.64 1.91
CA ASN A 289 -6.83 -23.64 1.07
C ASN A 289 -6.16 -23.82 -0.29
N ALA A 290 -5.76 -22.73 -0.94
CA ALA A 290 -5.03 -22.79 -2.20
C ALA A 290 -3.70 -23.54 -2.04
N CYS A 291 -2.95 -23.25 -0.97
CA CYS A 291 -1.69 -23.96 -0.68
C CYS A 291 -1.92 -25.46 -0.45
N GLU A 292 -2.98 -25.87 0.25
CA GLU A 292 -3.29 -27.28 0.49
C GLU A 292 -3.67 -28.02 -0.82
N VAL A 293 -4.39 -27.37 -1.72
CA VAL A 293 -4.69 -27.92 -3.05
C VAL A 293 -3.41 -28.12 -3.85
N GLU A 294 -2.51 -27.13 -3.84
CA GLU A 294 -1.32 -27.09 -4.71
C GLU A 294 -0.14 -27.90 -4.16
N ALA A 295 0.08 -27.87 -2.86
CA ALA A 295 1.20 -28.53 -2.20
C ALA A 295 0.87 -29.92 -1.66
N GLY A 296 -0.41 -30.18 -1.36
CA GLY A 296 -0.88 -31.27 -0.50
C GLY A 296 -0.86 -30.88 0.97
N LYS A 297 -1.85 -31.35 1.73
CA LYS A 297 -2.05 -31.01 3.16
C LYS A 297 -0.81 -31.23 4.02
N ASP A 298 -0.01 -32.26 3.74
CA ASP A 298 1.20 -32.60 4.49
C ASP A 298 2.35 -31.57 4.34
N ASN A 299 2.26 -30.70 3.33
CA ASN A 299 3.25 -29.65 3.07
C ASN A 299 2.74 -28.25 3.44
N VAL A 300 1.58 -28.16 4.10
CA VAL A 300 0.98 -26.90 4.56
C VAL A 300 0.71 -26.98 6.05
N MET A 301 1.21 -26.00 6.80
CA MET A 301 0.93 -25.90 8.22
C MET A 301 0.28 -24.55 8.51
N HIS A 302 -0.99 -24.58 8.94
CA HIS A 302 -1.72 -23.41 9.39
C HIS A 302 -1.64 -23.28 10.91
N LEU A 303 -1.01 -22.21 11.39
CA LEU A 303 -0.90 -21.86 12.79
C LEU A 303 -1.92 -20.78 13.14
N ALA A 304 -3.09 -21.22 13.57
CA ALA A 304 -4.20 -20.32 13.94
C ALA A 304 -4.02 -19.84 15.40
N LEU A 305 -3.04 -18.96 15.62
CA LEU A 305 -2.72 -18.44 16.94
C LEU A 305 -3.78 -17.48 17.48
N ASN A 306 -3.71 -17.18 18.77
CA ASN A 306 -4.48 -16.08 19.37
C ASN A 306 -3.93 -14.75 18.87
N SER A 307 -4.82 -13.88 18.41
CA SER A 307 -4.42 -12.60 17.83
C SER A 307 -3.57 -11.77 18.80
N GLY A 308 -2.43 -11.26 18.32
CA GLY A 308 -1.50 -10.44 19.09
C GLY A 308 -0.40 -11.21 19.84
N THR A 309 -0.32 -12.54 19.69
CA THR A 309 0.70 -13.38 20.34
C THR A 309 1.83 -13.85 19.42
N ASP A 310 1.92 -13.26 18.24
CA ASP A 310 2.93 -13.59 17.21
C ASP A 310 4.36 -13.53 17.75
N LEU A 311 4.69 -12.50 18.53
CA LEU A 311 6.00 -12.32 19.17
C LEU A 311 6.39 -13.54 20.01
N VAL A 312 5.45 -14.09 20.77
CA VAL A 312 5.67 -15.27 21.61
C VAL A 312 6.03 -16.50 20.77
N LEU A 313 5.31 -16.69 19.65
CA LEU A 313 5.59 -17.79 18.72
C LEU A 313 7.00 -17.68 18.14
N PHE A 314 7.40 -16.48 17.68
CA PHE A 314 8.71 -16.27 17.05
C PHE A 314 9.87 -16.45 18.06
N ASN A 315 9.70 -15.99 19.28
CA ASN A 315 10.66 -16.21 20.35
C ASN A 315 10.75 -17.69 20.74
N ALA A 316 9.64 -18.44 20.71
CA ALA A 316 9.65 -19.88 20.94
C ALA A 316 10.35 -20.64 19.81
N TRP A 317 10.15 -20.24 18.54
CA TRP A 317 10.93 -20.76 17.41
C TRP A 317 12.43 -20.51 17.63
N MET A 318 12.81 -19.27 17.96
CA MET A 318 14.19 -18.89 18.21
C MET A 318 14.82 -19.73 19.32
N THR A 319 14.10 -19.90 20.43
CA THR A 319 14.55 -20.71 21.58
C THR A 319 14.79 -22.16 21.17
N TYR A 320 13.81 -22.80 20.51
CA TYR A 320 13.90 -24.20 20.12
C TYR A 320 15.02 -24.44 19.08
N ILE A 321 15.13 -23.58 18.06
CA ILE A 321 16.16 -23.63 17.01
C ILE A 321 17.55 -23.51 17.63
N ALA A 322 17.73 -22.59 18.59
CA ALA A 322 18.99 -22.40 19.29
C ALA A 322 19.35 -23.61 20.17
N ASP A 323 18.38 -24.18 20.89
CA ASP A 323 18.59 -25.37 21.77
C ASP A 323 18.92 -26.63 20.95
N LYS A 324 18.44 -26.70 19.68
CA LYS A 324 18.80 -27.79 18.75
C LYS A 324 20.13 -27.56 18.01
N GLY A 325 20.74 -26.40 18.16
CA GLY A 325 22.00 -26.08 17.49
C GLY A 325 21.84 -25.83 15.99
N TRP A 326 20.62 -25.49 15.48
CA TRP A 326 20.34 -25.25 14.06
C TRP A 326 20.59 -23.80 13.62
N LEU A 327 21.54 -23.14 14.30
CA LEU A 327 21.95 -21.77 14.03
C LEU A 327 23.03 -21.70 12.94
N ASP A 328 23.08 -20.61 12.18
CA ASP A 328 24.24 -20.28 11.37
C ASP A 328 25.28 -19.55 12.21
N LYS A 329 26.03 -20.33 12.98
CA LYS A 329 26.99 -19.77 13.92
C LYS A 329 28.09 -18.95 13.24
N ALA A 330 28.57 -19.39 12.07
CA ALA A 330 29.59 -18.68 11.32
C ALA A 330 29.09 -17.29 10.88
N PHE A 331 27.86 -17.21 10.39
CA PHE A 331 27.22 -15.96 10.01
C PHE A 331 26.97 -15.06 11.25
N ILE A 332 26.49 -15.63 12.34
CA ILE A 332 26.24 -14.89 13.58
C ILE A 332 27.53 -14.22 14.05
N ASP A 333 28.63 -14.97 14.15
CA ASP A 333 29.90 -14.49 14.66
C ASP A 333 30.53 -13.43 13.73
N ALA A 334 30.42 -13.61 12.42
CA ALA A 334 31.04 -12.72 11.43
C ALA A 334 30.24 -11.42 11.18
N SER A 335 28.92 -11.55 11.03
CA SER A 335 28.08 -10.50 10.43
C SER A 335 27.03 -9.89 11.38
N THR A 336 27.03 -10.29 12.67
CA THR A 336 26.00 -9.81 13.59
C THR A 336 26.54 -9.33 14.93
N THR A 337 25.69 -8.66 15.70
CA THR A 337 25.95 -8.22 17.08
C THR A 337 24.75 -8.51 17.99
N ASN A 338 24.97 -8.55 19.29
CA ASN A 338 23.92 -8.67 20.32
C ASN A 338 23.19 -10.04 20.38
N PHE A 339 23.80 -11.10 19.85
CA PHE A 339 23.14 -12.43 19.81
C PHE A 339 22.88 -13.02 21.20
N ASP A 340 23.88 -13.05 22.10
CA ASP A 340 23.77 -13.69 23.41
C ASP A 340 22.77 -12.95 24.31
N GLN A 341 22.76 -11.61 24.27
CA GLN A 341 21.83 -10.78 25.01
C GLN A 341 20.39 -11.06 24.54
N MET A 342 20.18 -11.06 23.22
CA MET A 342 18.88 -11.35 22.62
C MET A 342 18.41 -12.77 22.99
N ARG A 343 19.29 -13.78 22.85
CA ARG A 343 18.95 -15.17 23.18
C ARG A 343 18.53 -15.34 24.65
N SER A 344 19.23 -14.68 25.57
CA SER A 344 18.91 -14.69 26.99
C SER A 344 17.58 -13.99 27.29
N ALA A 345 17.38 -12.79 26.73
CA ALA A 345 16.22 -11.93 26.97
C ALA A 345 14.92 -12.50 26.35
N ASN A 346 15.02 -13.14 25.18
CA ASN A 346 13.87 -13.58 24.38
C ASN A 346 13.49 -15.06 24.63
N LYS A 347 14.05 -15.70 25.62
CA LYS A 347 13.81 -17.14 25.84
C LYS A 347 12.34 -17.42 26.20
N VAL A 348 11.67 -18.25 25.39
CA VAL A 348 10.30 -18.71 25.60
C VAL A 348 10.22 -20.22 25.39
N PRO A 349 9.95 -21.01 26.46
CA PRO A 349 9.70 -22.45 26.34
C PRO A 349 8.46 -22.75 25.50
N LEU A 350 8.44 -23.91 24.83
CA LEU A 350 7.33 -24.29 23.94
C LEU A 350 6.00 -24.40 24.71
N GLU A 351 6.03 -24.91 25.95
CA GLU A 351 4.84 -25.05 26.79
C GLU A 351 4.23 -23.71 27.18
N ASP A 352 5.06 -22.72 27.47
CA ASP A 352 4.59 -21.36 27.78
C ASP A 352 4.06 -20.65 26.53
N ALA A 353 4.73 -20.87 25.40
CA ALA A 353 4.24 -20.37 24.11
C ALA A 353 2.88 -20.98 23.74
N ALA A 354 2.70 -22.29 23.97
CA ALA A 354 1.42 -22.95 23.69
C ALA A 354 0.26 -22.38 24.51
N LYS A 355 0.49 -22.09 25.81
CA LYS A 355 -0.53 -21.44 26.67
C LYS A 355 -0.97 -20.08 26.18
N LEU A 356 -0.03 -19.25 25.74
CA LEU A 356 -0.32 -17.88 25.29
C LEU A 356 -0.90 -17.84 23.87
N THR A 357 -0.33 -18.61 22.95
CA THR A 357 -0.73 -18.60 21.56
C THR A 357 -1.98 -19.40 21.26
N GLY A 358 -2.35 -20.34 22.13
CA GLY A 358 -3.43 -21.30 21.88
C GLY A 358 -3.08 -22.39 20.85
N LEU A 359 -1.81 -22.46 20.44
CA LEU A 359 -1.27 -23.53 19.59
C LEU A 359 -0.86 -24.72 20.47
N THR A 360 -0.73 -25.90 19.87
CA THR A 360 -0.13 -27.05 20.58
C THR A 360 1.39 -26.94 20.56
N VAL A 361 2.04 -27.55 21.58
CA VAL A 361 3.51 -27.68 21.62
C VAL A 361 4.04 -28.32 20.34
N ASP A 362 3.35 -29.35 19.85
CA ASP A 362 3.73 -30.05 18.62
C ASP A 362 3.67 -29.15 17.35
N GLN A 363 2.65 -28.28 17.23
CA GLN A 363 2.57 -27.33 16.14
C GLN A 363 3.74 -26.33 16.16
N ILE A 364 4.07 -25.79 17.34
CA ILE A 364 5.18 -24.85 17.48
C ILE A 364 6.51 -25.53 17.19
N ARG A 365 6.73 -26.72 17.75
CA ARG A 365 7.93 -27.54 17.53
C ARG A 365 8.12 -27.89 16.06
N LYS A 366 7.10 -28.48 15.43
CA LYS A 366 7.14 -28.92 14.03
C LYS A 366 7.33 -27.75 13.06
N SER A 367 6.74 -26.58 13.35
CA SER A 367 6.98 -25.38 12.53
C SER A 367 8.43 -24.90 12.63
N ALA A 368 9.05 -24.91 13.82
CA ALA A 368 10.45 -24.59 14.01
C ALA A 368 11.39 -25.58 13.26
N GLU A 369 11.03 -26.87 13.27
CA GLU A 369 11.73 -27.91 12.48
C GLU A 369 11.64 -27.62 10.98
N TRP A 370 10.47 -27.21 10.48
CA TRP A 370 10.32 -26.84 9.08
C TRP A 370 11.13 -25.62 8.70
N ILE A 371 11.31 -24.69 9.60
CA ILE A 371 12.10 -23.48 9.41
C ILE A 371 13.60 -23.76 9.35
N ALA A 372 14.14 -24.55 10.27
CA ALA A 372 15.59 -24.56 10.50
C ALA A 372 16.25 -25.95 10.58
N GLN A 373 15.50 -27.05 10.71
CA GLN A 373 16.11 -28.38 10.76
C GLN A 373 16.90 -28.65 9.48
N PRO A 374 18.20 -28.97 9.56
CA PRO A 374 19.03 -29.23 8.38
C PRO A 374 18.47 -30.36 7.50
N LYS A 375 18.70 -30.23 6.21
CA LYS A 375 18.45 -31.29 5.22
C LYS A 375 19.51 -32.41 5.30
N ALA A 376 19.35 -33.44 4.48
CA ALA A 376 20.35 -34.50 4.31
C ALA A 376 21.75 -33.91 4.09
N GLY A 377 22.79 -34.54 4.67
CA GLY A 377 24.15 -34.04 4.60
C GLY A 377 24.43 -32.82 5.47
N ASN A 378 23.59 -32.55 6.46
CA ASN A 378 23.65 -31.38 7.34
C ASN A 378 23.58 -30.03 6.60
N VAL A 379 22.92 -30.01 5.43
CA VAL A 379 22.77 -28.80 4.62
C VAL A 379 21.72 -27.91 5.25
N ARG A 380 22.09 -26.66 5.54
CA ARG A 380 21.21 -25.65 6.12
C ARG A 380 20.00 -25.40 5.23
N ARG A 381 18.80 -25.41 5.82
CA ARG A 381 17.54 -25.14 5.15
C ARG A 381 17.47 -23.67 4.68
N ARG A 382 16.83 -23.45 3.53
CA ARG A 382 16.58 -22.13 2.95
C ARG A 382 15.15 -21.74 3.28
N THR A 383 14.97 -20.73 4.12
CA THR A 383 13.65 -20.30 4.55
C THR A 383 13.42 -18.84 4.20
N MET A 384 12.37 -18.58 3.42
CA MET A 384 11.89 -17.25 3.13
C MET A 384 10.77 -16.87 4.09
N PHE A 385 10.94 -15.77 4.81
CA PHE A 385 9.94 -15.21 5.71
C PHE A 385 9.24 -14.05 4.98
N ALA A 386 7.93 -14.17 4.81
CA ALA A 386 7.08 -13.20 4.14
C ALA A 386 6.01 -12.71 5.11
N TYR A 387 5.99 -11.43 5.43
CA TYR A 387 5.04 -10.87 6.39
C TYR A 387 4.25 -9.68 5.84
N GLU A 388 3.06 -9.46 6.41
CA GLU A 388 2.16 -8.41 5.94
C GLU A 388 1.47 -7.67 7.11
N LYS A 389 0.43 -6.90 6.81
CA LYS A 389 -0.25 -5.99 7.74
C LYS A 389 -0.87 -6.69 8.96
N GLY A 390 -1.09 -8.01 8.90
CA GLY A 390 -1.47 -8.80 10.08
C GLY A 390 -0.46 -8.68 11.21
N LEU A 391 0.83 -8.74 10.88
CA LEU A 391 1.94 -8.55 11.81
C LEU A 391 2.24 -7.07 12.03
N ILE A 392 2.40 -6.29 10.93
CA ILE A 392 2.86 -4.89 10.95
C ILE A 392 1.96 -3.99 11.81
N TRP A 393 0.67 -4.29 11.90
CA TRP A 393 -0.33 -3.57 12.70
C TRP A 393 -0.86 -4.37 13.89
N GLY A 394 -0.14 -5.42 14.25
CA GLY A 394 -0.43 -6.26 15.40
C GLY A 394 0.07 -5.67 16.72
N ASN A 395 -0.05 -6.46 17.78
CA ASN A 395 0.44 -6.12 19.11
C ASN A 395 1.96 -6.00 19.14
N ASP A 396 2.46 -4.96 19.81
CA ASP A 396 3.90 -4.67 19.97
C ASP A 396 4.68 -4.80 18.64
N ASN A 397 4.11 -4.24 17.59
CA ASN A 397 4.47 -4.50 16.20
C ASN A 397 5.96 -4.26 15.88
N TYR A 398 6.61 -3.26 16.48
CA TYR A 398 8.04 -3.02 16.34
C TYR A 398 8.87 -4.21 16.81
N ARG A 399 8.62 -4.72 18.05
CA ARG A 399 9.32 -5.88 18.59
C ARG A 399 8.90 -7.19 17.93
N THR A 400 7.64 -7.30 17.54
CA THR A 400 7.14 -8.48 16.81
C THR A 400 7.82 -8.63 15.45
N ASN A 401 8.03 -7.54 14.71
CA ASN A 401 8.85 -7.55 13.50
C ASN A 401 10.30 -7.94 13.81
N GLY A 402 10.90 -7.35 14.85
CA GLY A 402 12.26 -7.70 15.29
C GLY A 402 12.41 -9.17 15.68
N ALA A 403 11.41 -9.76 16.35
CA ALA A 403 11.42 -11.18 16.71
C ALA A 403 11.43 -12.11 15.49
N LEU A 404 10.68 -11.77 14.43
CA LEU A 404 10.69 -12.53 13.18
C LEU A 404 12.05 -12.40 12.46
N VAL A 405 12.58 -11.17 12.38
CA VAL A 405 13.89 -10.89 11.78
C VAL A 405 15.01 -11.61 12.54
N ASN A 406 14.93 -11.70 13.89
CA ASN A 406 15.88 -12.47 14.70
C ASN A 406 15.97 -13.94 14.23
N VAL A 407 14.83 -14.59 13.95
CA VAL A 407 14.81 -15.98 13.46
C VAL A 407 15.50 -16.07 12.09
N ALA A 408 15.19 -15.14 11.18
CA ALA A 408 15.79 -15.12 9.84
C ALA A 408 17.32 -14.89 9.88
N LEU A 409 17.79 -13.96 10.72
CA LEU A 409 19.21 -13.70 10.93
C LEU A 409 19.92 -14.90 11.55
N ALA A 410 19.39 -15.45 12.65
CA ALA A 410 20.01 -16.56 13.37
C ALA A 410 20.16 -17.84 12.53
N THR A 411 19.27 -18.02 11.56
CA THR A 411 19.31 -19.14 10.62
C THR A 411 20.05 -18.80 9.32
N GLY A 412 20.64 -17.59 9.19
CA GLY A 412 21.45 -17.15 8.05
C GLY A 412 20.66 -17.09 6.75
N ASN A 413 19.40 -16.66 6.80
CA ASN A 413 18.53 -16.62 5.63
C ASN A 413 18.45 -15.24 4.95
N ILE A 414 19.09 -14.20 5.46
CA ILE A 414 19.13 -12.87 4.81
C ILE A 414 20.37 -12.77 3.93
N GLY A 415 20.19 -12.28 2.69
CA GLY A 415 21.25 -12.19 1.67
C GLY A 415 21.52 -13.49 0.90
N ARG A 416 20.75 -14.53 1.16
CA ARG A 416 20.95 -15.90 0.63
C ARG A 416 19.85 -16.24 -0.38
N PRO A 417 20.18 -16.88 -1.55
CA PRO A 417 19.17 -17.37 -2.48
C PRO A 417 18.17 -18.33 -1.80
N GLY A 418 16.87 -18.13 -2.04
CA GLY A 418 15.79 -18.88 -1.38
C GLY A 418 15.52 -18.47 0.08
N GLY A 419 16.12 -17.37 0.53
CA GLY A 419 15.94 -16.80 1.86
C GLY A 419 15.29 -15.41 1.83
N GLY A 420 15.53 -14.66 2.90
CA GLY A 420 15.01 -13.31 3.09
C GLY A 420 13.97 -13.22 4.21
N CYS A 421 13.79 -12.01 4.70
CA CYS A 421 12.69 -11.67 5.62
C CYS A 421 12.06 -10.39 5.10
N VAL A 422 10.92 -10.51 4.41
CA VAL A 422 10.42 -9.47 3.51
C VAL A 422 8.99 -9.08 3.78
N ARG A 423 8.75 -7.79 3.63
CA ARG A 423 7.42 -7.22 3.64
C ARG A 423 6.69 -7.56 2.33
N MET A 424 5.52 -8.14 2.47
CA MET A 424 4.67 -8.52 1.33
C MET A 424 3.69 -7.43 0.92
N GLY A 425 3.36 -6.52 1.80
CA GLY A 425 2.18 -5.74 1.68
C GLY A 425 2.36 -4.29 1.36
N GLY A 426 1.24 -3.74 0.90
CA GLY A 426 1.07 -2.33 0.68
C GLY A 426 1.11 -1.92 -0.78
N HIS A 427 1.41 -0.66 -0.96
CA HIS A 427 1.64 0.02 -2.23
C HIS A 427 3.06 -0.25 -2.75
N GLN A 428 3.29 0.09 -3.99
CA GLN A 428 4.63 0.18 -4.55
C GLN A 428 5.41 1.31 -3.88
N GLU A 429 6.72 1.22 -3.94
CA GLU A 429 7.63 2.23 -3.43
C GLU A 429 8.04 3.20 -4.55
N GLY A 430 8.55 4.34 -4.18
CA GLY A 430 9.06 5.38 -5.07
C GLY A 430 9.28 6.60 -4.19
N TYR A 431 10.40 6.65 -3.46
CA TYR A 431 10.62 7.57 -2.40
C TYR A 431 11.97 8.26 -2.57
N SER A 432 11.93 9.56 -2.81
CA SER A 432 13.11 10.40 -2.89
C SER A 432 12.91 11.70 -2.14
N ARG A 433 13.95 12.13 -1.40
CA ARG A 433 13.97 13.38 -0.61
C ARG A 433 15.34 13.97 -0.59
N PRO A 434 15.48 15.30 -0.38
CA PRO A 434 16.77 15.89 -0.09
C PRO A 434 17.47 15.19 1.07
N SER A 435 18.78 14.98 0.95
CA SER A 435 19.59 14.24 1.93
C SER A 435 19.65 14.92 3.31
N ASP A 436 19.45 16.25 3.37
CA ASP A 436 19.39 17.06 4.57
C ASP A 436 17.95 17.22 5.13
N ALA A 437 16.97 16.52 4.53
CA ALA A 437 15.59 16.57 4.98
C ALA A 437 15.46 16.05 6.40
N HIS A 438 14.74 16.79 7.24
CA HIS A 438 14.43 16.32 8.59
C HIS A 438 13.29 15.29 8.56
N VAL A 439 13.20 14.49 9.61
CA VAL A 439 12.13 13.50 9.75
C VAL A 439 10.87 14.18 10.26
N GLY A 440 9.72 13.95 9.61
CA GLY A 440 8.41 14.39 10.08
C GLY A 440 7.98 13.66 11.36
N ARG A 441 6.86 14.10 11.94
CA ARG A 441 6.27 13.46 13.11
C ARG A 441 5.52 12.18 12.71
N PRO A 442 5.39 11.19 13.63
CA PRO A 442 4.58 10.00 13.36
C PRO A 442 3.14 10.36 12.97
N ALA A 443 2.58 9.69 11.97
CA ALA A 443 1.28 10.01 11.38
C ALA A 443 0.12 10.05 12.41
N ALA A 444 0.06 9.08 13.34
CA ALA A 444 -0.95 9.06 14.38
C ALA A 444 -0.87 10.30 15.30
N TYR A 445 0.33 10.80 15.53
CA TYR A 445 0.53 12.00 16.34
C TYR A 445 0.09 13.28 15.62
N VAL A 446 0.37 13.39 14.32
CA VAL A 446 -0.08 14.51 13.48
C VAL A 446 -1.61 14.55 13.44
N ASP A 447 -2.28 13.42 13.23
CA ASP A 447 -3.74 13.33 13.23
C ASP A 447 -4.33 13.69 14.61
N LYS A 448 -3.69 13.26 15.70
CA LYS A 448 -4.07 13.62 17.06
C LYS A 448 -4.01 15.12 17.28
N LEU A 449 -2.93 15.79 16.87
CA LEU A 449 -2.79 17.25 16.99
C LEU A 449 -3.88 17.98 16.21
N LEU A 450 -4.18 17.56 14.98
CA LEU A 450 -5.29 18.12 14.19
C LEU A 450 -6.64 17.96 14.90
N MET A 451 -6.89 16.79 15.49
CA MET A 451 -8.11 16.50 16.25
C MET A 451 -8.20 17.33 17.53
N GLU A 452 -7.08 17.66 18.16
CA GLU A 452 -6.98 18.52 19.34
C GLU A 452 -7.07 20.01 19.02
N GLY A 453 -7.29 20.40 17.78
CA GLY A 453 -7.45 21.78 17.37
C GLY A 453 -6.17 22.51 17.01
N LYS A 454 -5.05 21.81 16.88
CA LYS A 454 -3.76 22.40 16.45
C LYS A 454 -3.71 22.64 14.95
N GLY A 455 -2.80 23.52 14.51
CA GLY A 455 -2.60 23.91 13.12
C GLY A 455 -3.61 24.95 12.61
N GLY A 456 -3.21 25.71 11.61
CA GLY A 456 -4.02 26.71 10.92
C GLY A 456 -4.26 26.38 9.45
N VAL A 457 -3.30 25.71 8.81
CA VAL A 457 -3.37 25.26 7.41
C VAL A 457 -3.06 23.77 7.34
N HIS A 458 -3.79 23.04 6.52
CA HIS A 458 -3.54 21.63 6.24
C HIS A 458 -3.50 21.39 4.72
N HIS A 459 -2.34 20.98 4.21
CA HIS A 459 -2.17 20.51 2.85
C HIS A 459 -2.26 18.99 2.82
N ILE A 460 -3.16 18.45 2.00
CA ILE A 460 -3.48 17.03 1.88
C ILE A 460 -3.14 16.57 0.46
N TRP A 461 -2.40 15.48 0.34
CA TRP A 461 -1.98 14.90 -0.94
C TRP A 461 -2.29 13.41 -0.97
N GLY A 462 -3.25 13.00 -1.79
CA GLY A 462 -3.61 11.60 -1.97
C GLY A 462 -4.07 10.89 -0.69
N CYS A 463 -4.63 11.61 0.28
CA CYS A 463 -4.99 11.09 1.60
C CYS A 463 -6.45 11.37 1.93
N ASP A 464 -7.18 10.35 2.38
CA ASP A 464 -8.56 10.51 2.86
C ASP A 464 -8.69 10.10 4.34
N HIS A 465 -8.40 11.06 5.24
CA HIS A 465 -8.45 10.84 6.69
C HIS A 465 -9.82 10.39 7.18
N TYR A 466 -10.91 10.84 6.53
CA TYR A 466 -12.27 10.45 6.93
C TYR A 466 -12.54 8.95 6.78
N LYS A 467 -11.75 8.26 5.93
CA LYS A 467 -11.81 6.80 5.77
C LYS A 467 -10.66 6.06 6.43
N THR A 468 -9.50 6.71 6.66
CA THR A 468 -8.26 5.99 6.93
C THR A 468 -7.61 6.30 8.27
N THR A 469 -8.02 7.35 9.00
CA THR A 469 -7.40 7.67 10.30
C THR A 469 -7.92 6.81 11.45
N LEU A 470 -7.21 6.85 12.57
CA LEU A 470 -7.66 6.32 13.86
C LEU A 470 -8.72 7.26 14.44
N ASN A 471 -9.70 6.68 15.15
CA ASN A 471 -10.77 7.47 15.78
C ASN A 471 -11.42 8.41 14.74
N ALA A 472 -11.66 7.86 13.54
CA ALA A 472 -12.08 8.62 12.36
C ALA A 472 -13.40 9.37 12.61
N PHE A 473 -14.27 8.83 13.44
CA PHE A 473 -15.55 9.48 13.81
C PHE A 473 -15.33 10.84 14.50
N LYS A 474 -14.53 10.86 15.58
CA LYS A 474 -14.21 12.10 16.31
C LYS A 474 -13.35 13.05 15.48
N PHE A 475 -12.41 12.49 14.71
CA PHE A 475 -11.59 13.28 13.78
C PHE A 475 -12.47 14.05 12.81
N LYS A 476 -13.40 13.37 12.15
CA LYS A 476 -14.34 13.98 11.19
C LYS A 476 -15.14 15.11 11.83
N GLN A 477 -15.71 14.89 13.01
CA GLN A 477 -16.50 15.90 13.71
C GLN A 477 -15.70 17.16 14.02
N ASN A 478 -14.50 17.00 14.60
CA ASN A 478 -13.66 18.13 14.99
C ASN A 478 -13.07 18.85 13.78
N TYR A 479 -12.63 18.11 12.79
CA TYR A 479 -12.06 18.66 11.56
C TYR A 479 -13.09 19.50 10.79
N LYS A 480 -14.28 18.93 10.56
CA LYS A 480 -15.37 19.62 9.88
C LYS A 480 -15.77 20.91 10.58
N LYS A 481 -15.93 20.88 11.90
CA LYS A 481 -16.26 22.09 12.69
C LYS A 481 -15.28 23.24 12.42
N ARG A 482 -13.97 22.95 12.35
CA ARG A 482 -12.92 23.95 12.14
C ARG A 482 -12.89 24.47 10.70
N THR A 483 -13.10 23.61 9.73
CA THR A 483 -13.11 23.99 8.31
C THR A 483 -14.39 24.77 7.96
N ASP A 484 -15.55 24.42 8.54
CA ASP A 484 -16.78 25.16 8.33
C ASP A 484 -16.66 26.63 8.79
N LEU A 485 -15.94 26.93 9.89
CA LEU A 485 -15.67 28.30 10.30
C LEU A 485 -14.95 29.11 9.22
N VAL A 486 -13.99 28.51 8.55
CA VAL A 486 -13.24 29.18 7.46
C VAL A 486 -14.13 29.30 6.21
N LYS A 487 -14.97 28.32 5.90
CA LYS A 487 -15.95 28.40 4.79
C LYS A 487 -16.91 29.58 4.99
N GLU A 488 -17.42 29.79 6.20
CA GLU A 488 -18.28 30.93 6.53
C GLU A 488 -17.53 32.26 6.38
N ALA A 489 -16.27 32.35 6.83
CA ALA A 489 -15.44 33.52 6.67
C ALA A 489 -15.20 33.86 5.19
N MET A 490 -14.91 32.85 4.37
CA MET A 490 -14.73 33.01 2.92
C MET A 490 -15.98 33.51 2.23
N MET A 491 -17.17 33.07 2.65
CA MET A 491 -18.43 33.55 2.11
C MET A 491 -18.74 34.99 2.50
N SER A 492 -18.25 35.45 3.64
CA SER A 492 -18.48 36.80 4.15
C SER A 492 -17.48 37.82 3.61
N ALA A 493 -16.37 37.38 3.02
CA ALA A 493 -15.35 38.26 2.48
C ALA A 493 -15.83 38.91 1.16
N PRO A 494 -15.44 40.19 0.89
CA PRO A 494 -15.81 40.85 -0.36
C PRO A 494 -15.29 40.10 -1.58
N TYR A 495 -16.13 39.91 -2.56
CA TYR A 495 -15.77 39.25 -3.82
C TYR A 495 -14.70 40.08 -4.56
N GLY A 496 -13.68 39.37 -5.04
CA GLY A 496 -12.58 39.96 -5.81
C GLY A 496 -11.51 40.68 -4.98
N ASP A 497 -11.70 40.84 -3.66
CA ASP A 497 -10.68 41.37 -2.77
C ASP A 497 -9.87 40.24 -2.13
N ARG A 498 -8.71 39.94 -2.73
CA ARG A 498 -7.81 38.87 -2.28
C ARG A 498 -7.30 39.13 -0.86
N ASP A 499 -6.92 40.34 -0.53
CA ASP A 499 -6.33 40.68 0.76
C ASP A 499 -7.37 40.59 1.87
N ALA A 500 -8.60 41.07 1.62
CA ALA A 500 -9.73 40.89 2.54
C ALA A 500 -10.07 39.41 2.75
N MET A 501 -10.05 38.59 1.71
CA MET A 501 -10.26 37.15 1.79
C MET A 501 -9.19 36.48 2.65
N VAL A 502 -7.92 36.72 2.38
CA VAL A 502 -6.80 36.16 3.16
C VAL A 502 -6.88 36.62 4.63
N LYS A 503 -7.17 37.88 4.86
CA LYS A 503 -7.35 38.42 6.22
C LYS A 503 -8.50 37.72 6.97
N ALA A 504 -9.64 37.54 6.34
CA ALA A 504 -10.80 36.89 6.94
C ALA A 504 -10.48 35.43 7.32
N ILE A 505 -9.78 34.70 6.45
CA ILE A 505 -9.32 33.32 6.71
C ILE A 505 -8.37 33.30 7.90
N VAL A 506 -7.33 34.13 7.90
CA VAL A 506 -6.30 34.18 8.97
C VAL A 506 -6.91 34.57 10.31
N ASP A 507 -7.79 35.58 10.34
CA ASP A 507 -8.48 36.00 11.58
C ASP A 507 -9.39 34.87 12.13
N THR A 508 -9.94 34.02 11.26
CA THR A 508 -10.75 32.86 11.66
C THR A 508 -9.88 31.71 12.16
N ILE A 509 -8.73 31.50 11.55
CA ILE A 509 -7.74 30.52 12.02
C ILE A 509 -7.29 30.83 13.46
N LYS A 510 -7.05 32.10 13.78
CA LYS A 510 -6.73 32.56 15.17
C LYS A 510 -7.84 32.24 16.19
N LYS A 511 -9.06 32.05 15.73
CA LYS A 511 -10.24 31.64 16.55
C LYS A 511 -10.50 30.13 16.52
N GLY A 512 -9.57 29.33 16.01
CA GLY A 512 -9.67 27.86 15.97
C GLY A 512 -10.12 27.28 14.63
N GLY A 513 -10.27 28.10 13.59
CA GLY A 513 -10.50 27.64 12.21
C GLY A 513 -9.33 26.83 11.65
N LEU A 514 -9.58 26.14 10.54
CA LEU A 514 -8.57 25.41 9.78
C LEU A 514 -8.82 25.60 8.29
N PHE A 515 -7.83 26.12 7.57
CA PHE A 515 -7.85 26.20 6.12
C PHE A 515 -7.25 24.92 5.54
N ALA A 516 -7.96 24.24 4.64
CA ALA A 516 -7.54 22.95 4.10
C ALA A 516 -7.50 22.96 2.57
N VAL A 517 -6.45 22.33 2.03
CA VAL A 517 -6.21 22.15 0.59
C VAL A 517 -6.10 20.67 0.31
N ASP A 518 -6.84 20.15 -0.68
CA ASP A 518 -6.83 18.75 -1.11
C ASP A 518 -6.26 18.63 -2.51
N VAL A 519 -5.18 17.88 -2.66
CA VAL A 519 -4.55 17.53 -3.93
C VAL A 519 -4.82 16.06 -4.17
N ASP A 520 -5.71 15.75 -5.08
CA ASP A 520 -6.11 14.36 -5.36
C ASP A 520 -6.59 14.22 -6.82
N ILE A 521 -6.76 12.97 -7.24
CA ILE A 521 -7.31 12.61 -8.55
C ILE A 521 -8.85 12.60 -8.56
N VAL A 522 -9.47 12.43 -7.41
CA VAL A 522 -10.93 12.32 -7.20
C VAL A 522 -11.39 13.22 -6.06
N PRO A 523 -12.68 13.61 -6.01
CA PRO A 523 -13.25 14.22 -4.81
C PRO A 523 -13.18 13.23 -3.64
N THR A 524 -12.35 13.51 -2.65
CA THR A 524 -12.21 12.67 -1.45
C THR A 524 -13.27 13.02 -0.41
N LYS A 525 -13.52 12.13 0.56
CA LYS A 525 -14.44 12.43 1.66
C LYS A 525 -13.95 13.57 2.56
N ILE A 526 -12.63 13.64 2.81
CA ILE A 526 -12.08 14.79 3.54
C ILE A 526 -12.08 16.05 2.67
N GLY A 527 -11.97 15.92 1.35
CA GLY A 527 -12.06 17.02 0.39
C GLY A 527 -13.36 17.80 0.53
N GLU A 528 -14.49 17.16 0.87
CA GLU A 528 -15.75 17.83 1.16
C GLU A 528 -15.62 18.92 2.26
N ALA A 529 -14.67 18.76 3.17
CA ALA A 529 -14.36 19.75 4.20
C ALA A 529 -13.32 20.81 3.75
N CYS A 530 -12.61 20.59 2.64
CA CYS A 530 -11.54 21.48 2.17
C CYS A 530 -12.08 22.75 1.48
N HIS A 531 -11.19 23.71 1.30
CA HIS A 531 -11.47 25.04 0.71
C HIS A 531 -10.91 25.19 -0.69
N VAL A 532 -9.90 24.39 -1.01
CA VAL A 532 -9.27 24.34 -2.33
C VAL A 532 -9.08 22.88 -2.72
N TRP A 533 -9.44 22.54 -3.97
CA TRP A 533 -9.11 21.28 -4.60
C TRP A 533 -8.17 21.53 -5.77
N LEU A 534 -7.11 20.74 -5.86
CA LEU A 534 -6.13 20.81 -6.95
C LEU A 534 -6.10 19.47 -7.68
N PRO A 535 -6.41 19.44 -8.98
CA PRO A 535 -6.54 18.21 -9.74
C PRO A 535 -5.18 17.58 -10.02
N ALA A 536 -4.99 16.34 -9.59
CA ALA A 536 -3.79 15.56 -9.82
C ALA A 536 -3.94 14.58 -11.01
N ALA A 537 -2.83 14.34 -11.72
CA ALA A 537 -2.71 13.30 -12.73
C ALA A 537 -2.20 12.00 -12.11
N THR A 538 -2.66 10.88 -12.64
CA THR A 538 -2.27 9.54 -12.19
C THR A 538 -1.36 8.83 -13.20
N SER A 539 -0.96 7.62 -12.86
CA SER A 539 -0.15 6.73 -13.70
C SER A 539 -0.79 6.51 -15.07
N GLY A 540 -0.02 6.70 -16.14
CA GLY A 540 -0.48 6.65 -17.54
C GLY A 540 -0.98 7.99 -18.09
N GLU A 541 -1.41 8.92 -17.24
CA GLU A 541 -1.66 10.33 -17.57
C GLU A 541 -0.37 11.16 -17.52
N ALA A 542 0.63 10.66 -16.83
CA ALA A 542 2.01 11.16 -16.76
C ALA A 542 2.99 9.98 -16.81
N ASN A 543 4.26 10.25 -17.13
CA ASN A 543 5.32 9.27 -16.98
C ASN A 543 5.69 9.18 -15.50
N LEU A 544 5.55 8.00 -14.90
CA LEU A 544 5.85 7.81 -13.49
C LEU A 544 6.67 6.55 -13.27
N THR A 545 7.74 6.67 -12.47
CA THR A 545 8.52 5.54 -12.01
C THR A 545 7.89 4.92 -10.75
N SER A 546 8.12 3.64 -10.56
CA SER A 546 7.75 2.94 -9.33
C SER A 546 8.66 1.74 -9.09
N MET A 547 8.79 1.36 -7.81
CA MET A 547 9.54 0.20 -7.36
C MET A 547 8.59 -0.79 -6.68
N ASN A 548 8.73 -2.08 -6.98
CA ASN A 548 7.91 -3.12 -6.36
C ASN A 548 8.57 -3.75 -5.11
N GLY A 549 7.96 -4.82 -4.57
CA GLY A 549 8.42 -5.50 -3.36
C GLY A 549 9.75 -6.25 -3.49
N GLU A 550 10.29 -6.40 -4.67
CA GLU A 550 11.65 -6.89 -4.92
C GLU A 550 12.63 -5.76 -5.34
N ARG A 551 12.28 -4.52 -5.07
CA ARG A 551 13.01 -3.29 -5.45
C ARG A 551 13.18 -3.12 -6.97
N ARG A 552 12.28 -3.67 -7.76
CA ARG A 552 12.32 -3.55 -9.21
C ARG A 552 11.71 -2.23 -9.66
N MET A 553 12.57 -1.29 -10.11
CA MET A 553 12.16 0.00 -10.65
C MET A 553 11.81 -0.13 -12.13
N ARG A 554 10.70 0.52 -12.51
CA ARG A 554 10.20 0.59 -13.89
C ARG A 554 9.54 1.93 -14.15
N LEU A 555 9.44 2.29 -15.41
CA LEU A 555 8.70 3.46 -15.89
C LEU A 555 7.34 3.01 -16.43
N THR A 556 6.27 3.60 -15.92
CA THR A 556 4.99 3.63 -16.61
C THR A 556 5.01 4.82 -17.55
N GLU A 557 4.87 4.57 -18.84
CA GLU A 557 4.87 5.62 -19.85
C GLU A 557 3.50 6.29 -19.93
N LYS A 558 3.49 7.58 -20.25
CA LYS A 558 2.27 8.32 -20.52
C LYS A 558 1.63 7.81 -21.83
N TYR A 559 0.41 7.30 -21.73
CA TYR A 559 -0.35 6.75 -22.87
C TYR A 559 -1.71 7.46 -23.07
N MET A 560 -2.09 8.39 -22.21
CA MET A 560 -3.34 9.17 -22.32
C MET A 560 -3.14 10.57 -21.75
N ASP A 561 -4.05 11.48 -22.12
CA ASP A 561 -4.07 12.82 -21.58
C ASP A 561 -4.66 12.80 -20.15
N PRO A 562 -4.17 13.64 -19.22
CA PRO A 562 -4.84 13.87 -17.96
C PRO A 562 -6.19 14.56 -18.19
N PRO A 563 -7.19 14.36 -17.30
CA PRO A 563 -8.48 15.03 -17.44
C PRO A 563 -8.35 16.54 -17.16
N GLY A 564 -8.90 17.35 -18.07
CA GLY A 564 -8.92 18.80 -17.92
C GLY A 564 -7.53 19.43 -17.73
N GLN A 565 -7.34 20.09 -16.59
CA GLN A 565 -6.11 20.77 -16.20
C GLN A 565 -5.27 19.98 -15.17
N ALA A 566 -5.57 18.70 -14.93
CA ALA A 566 -4.84 17.87 -13.98
C ALA A 566 -3.35 17.70 -14.40
N MET A 567 -2.46 17.66 -13.40
CA MET A 567 -1.03 17.51 -13.63
C MET A 567 -0.36 16.66 -12.53
N PRO A 568 0.83 16.11 -12.76
CA PRO A 568 1.54 15.34 -11.75
C PRO A 568 1.82 16.13 -10.47
N ASP A 569 1.82 15.45 -9.32
CA ASP A 569 2.07 16.08 -8.01
C ASP A 569 3.40 16.83 -7.95
N SER A 570 4.44 16.36 -8.65
CA SER A 570 5.73 17.05 -8.77
C SER A 570 5.57 18.46 -9.34
N LEU A 571 4.78 18.61 -10.39
CA LEU A 571 4.53 19.91 -11.01
C LEU A 571 3.58 20.78 -10.19
N ILE A 572 2.62 20.20 -9.48
CA ILE A 572 1.78 20.94 -8.52
C ILE A 572 2.66 21.47 -7.38
N ALA A 573 3.55 20.65 -6.83
CA ALA A 573 4.48 21.07 -5.79
C ALA A 573 5.41 22.20 -6.27
N ALA A 574 5.92 22.11 -7.50
CA ALA A 574 6.72 23.17 -8.11
C ALA A 574 5.94 24.48 -8.24
N ARG A 575 4.69 24.42 -8.67
CA ARG A 575 3.82 25.62 -8.78
C ARG A 575 3.51 26.22 -7.40
N ILE A 576 3.27 25.38 -6.37
CA ILE A 576 3.12 25.89 -4.99
C ILE A 576 4.40 26.57 -4.55
N ALA A 577 5.59 25.97 -4.74
CA ALA A 577 6.87 26.55 -4.42
C ALA A 577 7.09 27.91 -5.06
N ASN A 578 6.87 28.00 -6.37
CA ASN A 578 7.03 29.24 -7.15
C ASN A 578 6.05 30.35 -6.67
N ASN A 579 4.82 29.99 -6.28
CA ASN A 579 3.88 30.96 -5.71
C ASN A 579 4.28 31.40 -4.30
N MET A 580 4.82 30.49 -3.47
CA MET A 580 5.37 30.83 -2.15
C MET A 580 6.56 31.79 -2.30
N GLU A 581 7.47 31.50 -3.22
CA GLU A 581 8.59 32.38 -3.54
C GLU A 581 8.12 33.79 -3.93
N ARG A 582 7.17 33.87 -4.86
CA ARG A 582 6.59 35.15 -5.31
C ARG A 582 5.99 35.95 -4.15
N VAL A 583 5.14 35.33 -3.33
CA VAL A 583 4.49 36.02 -2.19
C VAL A 583 5.50 36.50 -1.17
N LEU A 584 6.54 35.70 -0.87
CA LEU A 584 7.61 36.12 0.06
C LEU A 584 8.43 37.28 -0.49
N ARG A 585 8.70 37.32 -1.81
CA ARG A 585 9.39 38.46 -2.44
C ARG A 585 8.53 39.70 -2.42
N GLU A 586 7.23 39.63 -2.69
CA GLU A 586 6.28 40.73 -2.56
C GLU A 586 6.26 41.33 -1.13
N GLN A 587 6.49 40.47 -0.12
CA GLN A 587 6.59 40.88 1.29
C GLN A 587 8.00 41.36 1.72
N GLY A 588 8.96 41.46 0.78
CA GLY A 588 10.34 41.88 1.09
C GLY A 588 11.17 40.83 1.83
N LYS A 589 10.71 39.57 1.89
CA LYS A 589 11.36 38.46 2.61
C LYS A 589 12.24 37.59 1.70
N ALA A 590 13.20 38.25 1.00
CA ALA A 590 14.04 37.62 -0.02
C ALA A 590 14.79 36.37 0.49
N GLN A 591 15.32 36.41 1.72
CA GLN A 591 16.05 35.27 2.30
C GLN A 591 15.20 34.01 2.47
N TYR A 592 13.90 34.14 2.75
CA TYR A 592 12.97 33.01 2.84
C TYR A 592 12.48 32.58 1.45
N ALA A 593 12.32 33.54 0.53
CA ALA A 593 11.98 33.25 -0.85
C ALA A 593 13.04 32.38 -1.54
N ASP A 594 14.33 32.62 -1.24
CA ASP A 594 15.41 31.83 -1.83
C ASP A 594 15.41 30.35 -1.47
N GLN A 595 14.68 29.94 -0.41
CA GLN A 595 14.49 28.54 -0.05
C GLN A 595 13.63 27.76 -1.07
N PHE A 596 12.86 28.47 -1.89
CA PHE A 596 11.97 27.91 -2.92
C PHE A 596 12.59 27.92 -4.33
N LYS A 597 13.90 28.13 -4.46
CA LYS A 597 14.60 28.03 -5.74
C LYS A 597 14.75 26.58 -6.21
N GLY A 598 14.88 26.37 -7.52
CA GLY A 598 15.11 25.05 -8.13
C GLY A 598 13.84 24.22 -8.30
N PHE A 599 12.69 24.87 -8.48
CA PHE A 599 11.40 24.28 -8.81
C PHE A 599 10.92 24.70 -10.20
N ASP A 600 11.83 24.87 -11.15
CA ASP A 600 11.56 25.34 -12.53
C ASP A 600 11.30 24.18 -13.51
N TRP A 601 10.91 23.03 -12.99
CA TRP A 601 10.57 21.84 -13.78
C TRP A 601 9.42 22.11 -14.74
N LYS A 602 9.55 21.58 -15.97
CA LYS A 602 8.53 21.64 -17.02
C LYS A 602 7.80 20.32 -17.17
N THR A 603 8.47 19.23 -16.83
CA THR A 603 7.98 17.86 -16.91
C THR A 603 8.27 17.10 -15.63
N GLU A 604 7.61 15.98 -15.45
CA GLU A 604 7.91 15.03 -14.38
C GLU A 604 9.32 14.41 -14.52
N GLU A 605 9.84 14.31 -15.76
CA GLU A 605 11.21 13.84 -15.99
C GLU A 605 12.24 14.82 -15.43
N ASP A 606 11.98 16.14 -15.50
CA ASP A 606 12.87 17.15 -14.89
C ASP A 606 12.96 16.94 -13.37
N ALA A 607 11.82 16.63 -12.72
CA ALA A 607 11.77 16.32 -11.30
C ALA A 607 12.51 15.01 -10.96
N PHE A 608 12.41 14.00 -11.82
CA PHE A 608 13.15 12.75 -11.67
C PHE A 608 14.66 12.96 -11.81
N MET A 609 15.09 13.76 -12.78
CA MET A 609 16.52 14.07 -13.01
C MET A 609 17.10 14.92 -11.88
N ASP A 610 16.32 15.86 -11.33
CA ASP A 610 16.74 16.65 -10.16
C ASP A 610 16.79 15.79 -8.88
N GLY A 611 15.83 14.87 -8.70
CA GLY A 611 15.70 14.02 -7.53
C GLY A 611 16.48 12.72 -7.62
N TYR A 612 15.85 11.68 -8.14
CA TYR A 612 16.41 10.32 -8.13
C TYR A 612 17.77 10.25 -8.83
N HIS A 613 17.86 10.75 -10.07
CA HIS A 613 19.09 10.71 -10.85
C HIS A 613 20.23 11.49 -10.17
N GLY A 614 19.94 12.65 -9.61
CA GLY A 614 20.93 13.55 -9.02
C GLY A 614 21.32 13.25 -7.57
N HIS A 615 20.48 12.55 -6.81
CA HIS A 615 20.66 12.42 -5.36
C HIS A 615 20.68 10.97 -4.83
N GLU A 616 20.05 10.01 -5.52
CA GLU A 616 20.04 8.64 -5.04
C GLU A 616 21.31 7.87 -5.44
N LYS A 617 21.73 6.97 -4.57
CA LYS A 617 22.93 6.13 -4.84
C LYS A 617 22.66 5.23 -6.06
N GLY A 618 23.51 5.37 -7.09
CA GLY A 618 23.34 4.67 -8.37
C GLY A 618 22.31 5.33 -9.30
N GLY A 619 21.70 6.46 -8.87
CA GLY A 619 20.76 7.22 -9.68
C GLY A 619 21.34 7.71 -11.00
N GLU A 620 22.64 8.00 -11.04
CA GLU A 620 23.38 8.42 -12.23
C GLU A 620 23.33 7.41 -13.39
N PHE A 621 23.03 6.16 -13.09
CA PHE A 621 22.87 5.13 -14.12
C PHE A 621 21.45 5.08 -14.68
N VAL A 622 20.47 5.78 -14.07
CA VAL A 622 19.04 5.62 -14.34
C VAL A 622 18.49 6.85 -15.04
N THR A 623 17.93 6.67 -16.23
CA THR A 623 17.20 7.68 -17.00
C THR A 623 15.92 7.09 -17.54
N TYR A 624 14.94 7.91 -17.90
CA TYR A 624 13.70 7.46 -18.55
C TYR A 624 13.97 6.67 -19.83
N GLU A 625 14.92 7.12 -20.65
CA GLU A 625 15.32 6.41 -21.87
C GLU A 625 15.78 4.97 -21.57
N ARG A 626 16.67 4.82 -20.58
CA ARG A 626 17.20 3.51 -20.18
C ARG A 626 16.12 2.63 -19.58
N LEU A 627 15.22 3.18 -18.74
CA LEU A 627 14.07 2.44 -18.18
C LEU A 627 13.11 2.00 -19.27
N ARG A 628 12.84 2.86 -20.26
CA ARG A 628 11.98 2.55 -21.41
C ARG A 628 12.56 1.39 -22.22
N ALA A 629 13.86 1.39 -22.45
CA ALA A 629 14.56 0.29 -23.14
C ALA A 629 14.53 -1.04 -22.37
N MET A 630 14.46 -1.00 -21.03
CA MET A 630 14.36 -2.21 -20.21
C MET A 630 12.91 -2.75 -20.06
N GLY A 631 11.94 -2.01 -20.56
CA GLY A 631 10.53 -2.43 -20.60
C GLY A 631 9.95 -2.69 -19.20
N THR A 632 9.01 -3.63 -19.12
CA THR A 632 8.31 -4.01 -17.88
C THR A 632 9.19 -4.81 -16.91
N ASN A 633 10.38 -5.23 -17.33
CA ASN A 633 11.34 -5.93 -16.48
C ASN A 633 12.21 -5.00 -15.65
N GLY A 634 12.53 -3.79 -16.14
CA GLY A 634 13.30 -2.82 -15.39
C GLY A 634 14.58 -3.37 -14.74
N PHE A 635 14.98 -2.82 -13.59
CA PHE A 635 16.11 -3.30 -12.81
C PHE A 635 15.78 -3.32 -11.31
N GLN A 636 16.58 -4.04 -10.51
CA GLN A 636 16.40 -4.09 -9.04
C GLN A 636 17.37 -3.11 -8.35
N GLU A 637 16.84 -2.19 -7.57
CA GLU A 637 17.63 -1.21 -6.80
C GLU A 637 18.49 -1.85 -5.69
N PRO A 638 19.63 -1.22 -5.35
CA PRO A 638 20.25 -0.08 -6.03
C PRO A 638 20.91 -0.45 -7.35
N ALA A 639 20.96 0.49 -8.30
CA ALA A 639 21.79 0.36 -9.48
C ALA A 639 23.28 0.44 -9.11
N THR A 640 24.12 -0.32 -9.81
CA THR A 640 25.56 -0.40 -9.53
C THR A 640 26.41 -0.08 -10.75
N ASP A 641 25.84 -0.16 -11.95
CA ASP A 641 26.55 0.06 -13.21
C ASP A 641 25.55 0.24 -14.37
N PHE A 642 26.05 0.67 -15.53
CA PHE A 642 25.36 0.61 -16.81
C PHE A 642 26.27 -0.08 -17.83
N LYS A 643 25.90 -1.30 -18.22
CA LYS A 643 26.73 -2.15 -19.07
C LYS A 643 25.87 -2.87 -20.12
N ASP A 644 26.41 -2.98 -21.33
CA ASP A 644 25.77 -3.67 -22.47
C ASP A 644 24.34 -3.16 -22.75
N GLY A 645 24.13 -1.84 -22.61
CA GLY A 645 22.83 -1.18 -22.82
C GLY A 645 21.80 -1.41 -21.71
N LYS A 646 22.19 -1.98 -20.58
CA LYS A 646 21.29 -2.28 -19.45
C LYS A 646 21.81 -1.69 -18.13
N ILE A 647 20.89 -1.27 -17.29
CA ILE A 647 21.19 -0.90 -15.91
C ILE A 647 21.46 -2.19 -15.13
N VAL A 648 22.59 -2.26 -14.46
CA VAL A 648 22.96 -3.36 -13.58
C VAL A 648 22.44 -3.06 -12.19
N GLY A 649 21.56 -3.90 -11.67
CA GLY A 649 20.94 -3.74 -10.35
C GLY A 649 21.42 -4.77 -9.32
N THR A 650 20.88 -4.71 -8.13
CA THR A 650 21.19 -5.57 -7.00
C THR A 650 20.04 -6.55 -6.72
N LYS A 651 20.20 -7.80 -7.13
CA LYS A 651 19.15 -8.83 -7.01
C LYS A 651 18.76 -9.11 -5.56
N ARG A 652 19.72 -9.23 -4.64
CA ARG A 652 19.54 -9.46 -3.20
C ARG A 652 20.40 -8.51 -2.40
N LEU A 653 19.83 -7.87 -1.39
CA LEU A 653 20.61 -7.06 -0.46
C LEU A 653 21.41 -7.95 0.49
N PHE A 654 22.55 -7.46 0.94
CA PHE A 654 23.38 -8.11 1.96
C PHE A 654 23.97 -9.48 1.57
N ALA A 655 24.06 -9.79 0.27
CA ALA A 655 24.66 -11.03 -0.21
C ALA A 655 26.17 -11.14 0.12
N ASP A 656 26.83 -10.02 0.38
CA ASP A 656 28.22 -9.91 0.82
C ASP A 656 28.39 -9.96 2.35
N GLY A 657 27.29 -10.16 3.10
CA GLY A 657 27.29 -10.18 4.56
C GLY A 657 27.47 -8.82 5.23
N LYS A 658 27.41 -7.72 4.47
CA LYS A 658 27.49 -6.35 5.00
C LYS A 658 26.10 -5.74 5.09
N PHE A 659 25.74 -5.27 6.26
CA PHE A 659 24.43 -4.72 6.59
C PHE A 659 24.43 -3.20 6.67
N GLY A 660 23.23 -2.60 6.77
CA GLY A 660 23.03 -1.17 6.72
C GLY A 660 23.40 -0.37 7.98
N SER A 661 23.98 -1.01 8.97
CA SER A 661 24.50 -0.35 10.18
C SER A 661 25.87 0.31 9.91
N LYS A 662 26.29 1.20 10.82
CA LYS A 662 27.58 1.90 10.71
C LYS A 662 28.80 0.98 10.73
N ASP A 663 28.70 -0.15 11.44
CA ASP A 663 29.74 -1.18 11.54
C ASP A 663 29.60 -2.29 10.48
N GLY A 664 28.59 -2.19 9.61
CA GLY A 664 28.31 -3.18 8.58
C GLY A 664 27.72 -4.49 9.11
N LYS A 665 27.28 -4.55 10.37
CA LYS A 665 26.74 -5.76 11.01
C LYS A 665 25.27 -5.64 11.30
N ALA A 666 24.50 -6.73 11.15
CA ALA A 666 23.11 -6.77 11.62
C ALA A 666 23.07 -6.87 13.15
N LYS A 667 22.07 -6.24 13.77
CA LYS A 667 21.89 -6.25 15.22
C LYS A 667 20.67 -7.05 15.60
N PHE A 668 20.84 -8.04 16.48
CA PHE A 668 19.72 -8.74 17.08
C PHE A 668 18.95 -7.85 18.06
N MET A 669 17.63 -8.01 18.11
CA MET A 669 16.72 -7.21 18.94
C MET A 669 16.20 -8.00 20.15
N GLU A 670 16.22 -7.37 21.32
CA GLU A 670 15.53 -7.91 22.50
C GLU A 670 14.02 -7.66 22.38
N THR A 671 13.23 -8.73 22.45
CA THR A 671 11.79 -8.76 22.16
C THR A 671 10.99 -9.56 23.18
N GLN A 672 11.14 -9.23 24.47
CA GLN A 672 10.38 -9.93 25.53
C GLN A 672 8.89 -9.66 25.38
N TRP A 673 8.09 -10.69 25.72
CA TRP A 673 6.64 -10.55 25.81
C TRP A 673 6.22 -9.66 26.98
N ARG A 674 5.33 -8.70 26.74
CA ARG A 674 4.88 -7.71 27.71
C ARG A 674 3.35 -7.54 27.74
N GLY A 675 2.60 -8.47 27.14
CA GLY A 675 1.15 -8.36 27.02
C GLY A 675 0.69 -7.43 25.90
N LEU A 676 -0.50 -6.84 26.03
CA LEU A 676 -1.03 -5.84 25.07
C LEU A 676 -0.41 -4.48 25.36
N GLN A 677 0.30 -3.94 24.38
CA GLN A 677 1.17 -2.76 24.58
C GLN A 677 0.56 -1.43 24.13
N ALA A 678 -0.45 -1.43 23.26
CA ALA A 678 -1.09 -0.18 22.88
C ALA A 678 -1.97 0.35 24.01
N ALA A 679 -1.92 1.65 24.24
CA ALA A 679 -2.69 2.30 25.31
C ALA A 679 -4.21 2.01 25.20
N GLY A 680 -4.81 1.60 26.32
CA GLY A 680 -6.23 1.29 26.41
C GLY A 680 -6.68 -0.04 25.81
N LYS A 681 -5.79 -0.83 25.19
CA LYS A 681 -6.18 -2.10 24.51
C LYS A 681 -6.53 -3.21 25.48
N GLU A 682 -5.88 -3.26 26.61
CA GLU A 682 -6.19 -4.27 27.64
C GLU A 682 -7.56 -4.00 28.26
N GLU A 683 -7.88 -2.78 28.57
CA GLU A 683 -9.20 -2.35 29.07
C GLU A 683 -10.29 -2.59 28.03
N GLU A 684 -10.06 -2.24 26.77
CA GLU A 684 -10.97 -2.53 25.68
C GLU A 684 -11.29 -4.01 25.59
N SER A 685 -10.28 -4.88 25.69
CA SER A 685 -10.44 -6.33 25.58
C SER A 685 -11.26 -6.95 26.74
N LYS A 686 -11.27 -6.31 27.89
CA LYS A 686 -12.09 -6.72 29.05
C LYS A 686 -13.53 -6.20 28.95
N LYS A 687 -13.73 -5.03 28.34
CA LYS A 687 -15.02 -4.35 28.25
C LYS A 687 -15.88 -4.86 27.09
N TRP A 688 -15.29 -5.13 25.95
CA TRP A 688 -16.00 -5.40 24.72
C TRP A 688 -15.88 -6.86 24.27
N PRO A 689 -16.99 -7.51 23.83
CA PRO A 689 -17.02 -8.95 23.60
C PRO A 689 -16.35 -9.42 22.30
N PHE A 690 -16.18 -8.55 21.30
CA PHE A 690 -15.68 -8.94 19.97
C PHE A 690 -14.38 -8.24 19.64
N LEU A 691 -13.37 -9.00 19.18
CA LEU A 691 -12.21 -8.47 18.48
C LEU A 691 -12.63 -8.10 17.04
N ILE A 692 -12.53 -6.83 16.69
CA ILE A 692 -12.85 -6.30 15.36
C ILE A 692 -11.56 -6.17 14.55
N ASN A 693 -11.12 -7.27 13.97
CA ASN A 693 -9.94 -7.28 13.10
C ASN A 693 -10.31 -6.72 11.71
N ASN A 694 -9.31 -6.30 10.95
CA ASN A 694 -9.54 -5.69 9.64
C ASN A 694 -8.60 -6.21 8.55
N GLY A 695 -8.97 -5.96 7.32
CA GLY A 695 -8.16 -6.27 6.13
C GLY A 695 -8.76 -5.77 4.84
N ARG A 696 -8.40 -6.41 3.76
CA ARG A 696 -8.77 -6.06 2.39
C ARG A 696 -9.50 -7.21 1.70
N ALA A 697 -10.23 -6.87 0.65
CA ALA A 697 -10.78 -7.83 -0.31
C ALA A 697 -10.09 -7.69 -1.66
N ASN A 698 -10.08 -8.75 -2.45
CA ASN A 698 -9.40 -8.76 -3.75
C ASN A 698 -10.01 -7.77 -4.76
N LEU A 699 -11.32 -7.51 -4.66
CA LEU A 699 -12.04 -6.64 -5.59
C LEU A 699 -11.69 -5.15 -5.47
N ILE A 700 -11.23 -4.70 -4.30
CA ILE A 700 -11.00 -3.28 -4.00
C ILE A 700 -9.55 -3.01 -3.62
N TRP A 701 -9.11 -1.79 -3.83
CA TRP A 701 -7.78 -1.33 -3.45
C TRP A 701 -7.82 -0.26 -2.37
N GLN A 702 -6.98 -0.40 -1.35
CA GLN A 702 -6.80 0.58 -0.29
C GLN A 702 -8.14 0.96 0.40
N ASN A 703 -8.48 2.24 0.33
CA ASN A 703 -9.71 2.84 0.83
C ASN A 703 -10.80 2.95 -0.25
N ALA A 704 -10.72 2.13 -1.28
CA ALA A 704 -11.65 2.14 -2.43
C ALA A 704 -11.72 3.50 -3.15
N TYR A 705 -10.61 4.24 -3.24
CA TYR A 705 -10.62 5.60 -3.81
C TYR A 705 -10.98 5.62 -5.30
N LEU A 706 -10.56 4.63 -6.08
CA LEU A 706 -10.97 4.44 -7.47
C LEU A 706 -12.24 3.61 -7.62
N ASP A 707 -12.61 2.83 -6.62
CA ASP A 707 -13.73 1.89 -6.68
C ASP A 707 -15.01 2.44 -6.05
N GLN A 708 -14.97 3.60 -5.38
CA GLN A 708 -16.10 4.13 -4.61
C GLN A 708 -17.35 4.43 -5.44
N ASP A 709 -17.18 4.73 -6.74
CA ASP A 709 -18.27 5.00 -7.68
C ASP A 709 -18.38 3.91 -8.76
N ASN A 710 -17.62 2.81 -8.62
CA ASN A 710 -17.65 1.73 -9.58
C ASN A 710 -18.84 0.79 -9.34
N GLU A 711 -19.80 0.75 -10.27
CA GLU A 711 -21.00 -0.09 -10.18
C GLU A 711 -20.69 -1.56 -9.97
N PHE A 712 -19.65 -2.10 -10.63
CA PHE A 712 -19.26 -3.50 -10.47
C PHE A 712 -18.92 -3.86 -9.01
N VAL A 713 -18.29 -2.95 -8.28
CA VAL A 713 -17.93 -3.14 -6.87
C VAL A 713 -19.11 -2.83 -5.96
N MET A 714 -19.78 -1.68 -6.18
CA MET A 714 -20.82 -1.19 -5.30
C MET A 714 -22.11 -2.04 -5.35
N ASP A 715 -22.45 -2.59 -6.53
CA ASP A 715 -23.60 -3.50 -6.64
C ASP A 715 -23.36 -4.85 -5.93
N ARG A 716 -22.11 -5.31 -5.90
CA ARG A 716 -21.75 -6.57 -5.22
C ARG A 716 -21.57 -6.40 -3.72
N MET A 717 -21.04 -5.27 -3.31
CA MET A 717 -20.75 -4.93 -1.91
C MET A 717 -21.20 -3.50 -1.59
N PRO A 718 -22.50 -3.24 -1.49
CA PRO A 718 -23.01 -1.90 -1.17
C PRO A 718 -22.57 -1.41 0.23
N TYR A 719 -22.23 -2.35 1.12
CA TYR A 719 -21.64 -2.11 2.43
C TYR A 719 -20.42 -3.00 2.65
N PRO A 720 -19.47 -2.62 3.54
CA PRO A 720 -18.43 -3.54 3.95
C PRO A 720 -19.06 -4.75 4.65
N TYR A 721 -18.49 -5.92 4.47
CA TYR A 721 -18.88 -7.09 5.24
C TYR A 721 -18.08 -7.18 6.55
N ILE A 722 -18.70 -7.80 7.56
CA ILE A 722 -18.02 -8.29 8.76
C ILE A 722 -18.17 -9.81 8.83
N GLN A 723 -17.07 -10.53 8.74
CA GLN A 723 -17.04 -11.98 8.88
C GLN A 723 -17.13 -12.37 10.35
N MET A 724 -18.05 -13.26 10.67
CA MET A 724 -18.35 -13.69 12.02
C MET A 724 -18.46 -15.21 12.11
N ASN A 725 -18.06 -15.77 13.26
CA ASN A 725 -18.33 -17.18 13.50
C ASN A 725 -19.85 -17.43 13.56
N PRO A 726 -20.38 -18.53 12.96
CA PRO A 726 -21.81 -18.84 13.00
C PRO A 726 -22.40 -18.88 14.41
N LYS A 727 -21.66 -19.36 15.42
CA LYS A 727 -22.12 -19.36 16.85
C LYS A 727 -22.36 -17.94 17.37
N ASP A 728 -21.50 -17.00 17.02
CA ASP A 728 -21.67 -15.59 17.41
C ASP A 728 -22.88 -14.95 16.72
N MET A 729 -23.13 -15.31 15.46
CA MET A 729 -24.33 -14.86 14.75
C MET A 729 -25.62 -15.41 15.37
N ASP A 730 -25.62 -16.69 15.76
CA ASP A 730 -26.75 -17.32 16.42
C ASP A 730 -27.03 -16.66 17.79
N GLU A 731 -25.99 -16.38 18.59
CA GLU A 731 -26.14 -15.66 19.87
C GLU A 731 -26.75 -14.27 19.68
N LEU A 732 -26.35 -13.56 18.63
CA LEU A 732 -26.86 -12.22 18.29
C LEU A 732 -28.16 -12.24 17.47
N LYS A 733 -28.70 -13.42 17.14
CA LYS A 733 -29.89 -13.63 16.29
C LYS A 733 -29.77 -12.94 14.92
N LEU A 734 -28.56 -12.98 14.33
CA LEU A 734 -28.24 -12.43 13.04
C LEU A 734 -28.40 -13.46 11.93
N LYS A 735 -28.87 -12.98 10.78
CA LYS A 735 -28.88 -13.74 9.51
C LYS A 735 -27.81 -13.19 8.58
N GLN A 736 -27.41 -14.00 7.64
CA GLN A 736 -26.50 -13.57 6.56
C GLN A 736 -27.09 -12.35 5.83
N GLY A 737 -26.25 -11.32 5.66
CA GLY A 737 -26.62 -10.08 4.98
C GLY A 737 -27.33 -9.06 5.84
N ASP A 738 -27.71 -9.38 7.10
CA ASP A 738 -28.25 -8.39 8.02
C ASP A 738 -27.29 -7.22 8.18
N LEU A 739 -27.82 -6.01 8.15
CA LEU A 739 -27.04 -4.81 8.44
C LEU A 739 -26.85 -4.69 9.95
N VAL A 740 -25.60 -4.58 10.36
CA VAL A 740 -25.21 -4.47 11.77
C VAL A 740 -24.48 -3.17 12.04
N GLU A 741 -24.64 -2.66 13.24
CA GLU A 741 -23.78 -1.63 13.82
C GLU A 741 -22.66 -2.30 14.60
N VAL A 742 -21.43 -1.89 14.31
CA VAL A 742 -20.22 -2.20 15.08
C VAL A 742 -19.84 -0.96 15.85
N TYR A 743 -19.75 -1.04 17.18
CA TYR A 743 -19.57 0.15 18.02
C TYR A 743 -18.73 -0.11 19.26
N ASN A 744 -18.15 0.97 19.78
CA ASN A 744 -17.47 1.05 21.07
C ASN A 744 -17.43 2.51 21.55
N ASP A 745 -16.62 2.82 22.58
CA ASP A 745 -16.50 4.19 23.13
C ASP A 745 -15.95 5.24 22.13
N ASN A 746 -15.31 4.80 21.05
CA ASN A 746 -14.73 5.70 20.05
C ASN A 746 -15.75 6.17 19.01
N GLY A 747 -16.75 5.35 18.73
CA GLY A 747 -17.77 5.64 17.74
C GLY A 747 -18.47 4.40 17.24
N SER A 748 -19.07 4.52 16.06
CA SER A 748 -19.75 3.40 15.41
C SER A 748 -19.52 3.40 13.90
N THR A 749 -19.76 2.24 13.32
CA THR A 749 -19.78 2.01 11.87
C THR A 749 -20.78 0.90 11.55
N GLN A 750 -21.05 0.69 10.27
CA GLN A 750 -21.97 -0.34 9.82
C GLN A 750 -21.28 -1.34 8.88
N ALA A 751 -21.83 -2.56 8.86
CA ALA A 751 -21.36 -3.63 7.97
C ALA A 751 -22.48 -4.65 7.73
N MET A 752 -22.36 -5.47 6.68
CA MET A 752 -23.21 -6.64 6.48
C MET A 752 -22.63 -7.84 7.22
N ALA A 753 -23.45 -8.53 8.00
CA ALA A 753 -23.05 -9.75 8.71
C ALA A 753 -22.82 -10.91 7.71
N TYR A 754 -21.66 -11.54 7.79
CA TYR A 754 -21.26 -12.65 6.92
C TYR A 754 -20.79 -13.85 7.77
N PRO A 755 -21.53 -14.96 7.78
CA PRO A 755 -21.16 -16.16 8.54
C PRO A 755 -19.96 -16.86 7.88
N THR A 756 -18.97 -17.20 8.69
CA THR A 756 -17.86 -18.03 8.25
C THR A 756 -17.28 -18.88 9.40
N PRO A 757 -17.13 -20.19 9.24
CA PRO A 757 -16.48 -21.05 10.22
C PRO A 757 -14.96 -20.81 10.28
N THR A 758 -14.40 -20.04 9.36
CA THR A 758 -12.96 -19.73 9.32
C THR A 758 -12.55 -18.68 10.35
N ALA A 759 -13.50 -17.93 10.90
CA ALA A 759 -13.29 -17.02 12.01
C ALA A 759 -13.49 -17.76 13.34
N LYS A 760 -12.60 -17.55 14.32
CA LYS A 760 -12.77 -18.06 15.66
C LYS A 760 -13.96 -17.36 16.37
N PRO A 761 -14.66 -18.02 17.33
CA PRO A 761 -15.65 -17.34 18.16
C PRO A 761 -15.09 -16.07 18.79
N LYS A 762 -15.90 -15.01 18.82
CA LYS A 762 -15.56 -13.66 19.32
C LYS A 762 -14.44 -12.94 18.56
N GLN A 763 -13.95 -13.50 17.45
CA GLN A 763 -13.00 -12.84 16.54
C GLN A 763 -13.68 -12.59 15.21
N THR A 764 -13.70 -11.34 14.80
CA THR A 764 -14.35 -10.92 13.56
C THR A 764 -13.33 -10.32 12.59
N PHE A 765 -13.69 -10.23 11.31
CA PHE A 765 -12.89 -9.61 10.28
C PHE A 765 -13.77 -8.68 9.44
N MET A 766 -13.40 -7.41 9.35
CA MET A 766 -14.13 -6.37 8.64
C MET A 766 -13.25 -5.70 7.59
N LEU A 767 -13.83 -5.22 6.50
CA LEU A 767 -13.11 -4.37 5.55
C LEU A 767 -12.71 -3.05 6.21
N PHE A 768 -11.47 -2.61 5.93
CA PHE A 768 -10.85 -1.48 6.64
C PHE A 768 -11.54 -0.14 6.38
N ALA A 769 -11.49 0.37 5.17
CA ALA A 769 -11.87 1.75 4.83
C ALA A 769 -12.80 1.73 3.61
N TYR A 770 -14.04 1.32 3.83
CA TYR A 770 -15.03 1.25 2.77
C TYR A 770 -15.91 2.52 2.75
N PRO A 771 -16.37 2.99 1.59
CA PRO A 771 -17.13 4.25 1.51
C PRO A 771 -18.38 4.31 2.38
N THR A 772 -19.08 3.19 2.51
CA THR A 772 -20.36 3.06 3.26
C THR A 772 -20.19 2.51 4.68
N GLY A 773 -18.96 2.25 5.13
CA GLY A 773 -18.68 1.78 6.49
C GLY A 773 -17.21 1.78 6.83
N VAL A 774 -16.79 2.68 7.70
CA VAL A 774 -15.39 2.94 8.04
C VAL A 774 -15.02 2.28 9.36
N GLN A 775 -14.24 1.20 9.32
CA GLN A 775 -13.76 0.50 10.53
C GLN A 775 -12.92 1.42 11.43
N GLY A 776 -12.22 2.40 10.86
CA GLY A 776 -11.47 3.42 11.62
C GLY A 776 -12.30 4.22 12.63
N ASN A 777 -13.66 4.24 12.49
CA ASN A 777 -14.55 4.89 13.44
C ASN A 777 -14.50 4.26 14.83
N VAL A 778 -14.23 2.96 14.91
CA VAL A 778 -14.17 2.20 16.17
C VAL A 778 -12.74 1.94 16.64
N VAL A 779 -11.74 2.25 15.82
CA VAL A 779 -10.33 2.10 16.21
C VAL A 779 -9.94 3.20 17.16
N SER A 780 -9.42 2.83 18.33
CA SER A 780 -8.92 3.80 19.30
C SER A 780 -7.68 4.54 18.79
N ALA A 781 -7.43 5.73 19.37
CA ALA A 781 -6.18 6.44 19.16
C ALA A 781 -4.98 5.81 19.91
N GLY A 782 -5.14 4.62 20.46
CA GLY A 782 -4.12 3.89 21.20
C GLY A 782 -2.93 3.51 20.30
N VAL A 783 -1.75 3.89 20.75
CA VAL A 783 -0.48 3.64 20.06
C VAL A 783 0.52 3.09 21.09
N ASN A 784 1.53 2.36 20.62
CA ASN A 784 2.63 1.94 21.47
C ASN A 784 3.62 3.08 21.75
N GLU A 785 4.71 2.81 22.51
CA GLU A 785 5.73 3.83 22.84
C GLU A 785 6.47 4.42 21.63
N PHE A 786 6.43 3.77 20.47
CA PHE A 786 6.95 4.28 19.20
C PHE A 786 5.93 5.08 18.41
N VAL A 787 4.76 5.36 18.99
CA VAL A 787 3.64 6.05 18.33
C VAL A 787 3.14 5.31 17.09
N ILE A 788 3.25 3.99 17.07
CA ILE A 788 2.76 3.12 16.00
C ILE A 788 1.38 2.59 16.35
N PRO A 789 0.38 2.79 15.50
CA PRO A 789 -0.99 2.38 15.77
C PRO A 789 -1.18 0.86 15.69
N ASN A 790 -2.05 0.34 16.53
CA ASN A 790 -2.44 -1.05 16.56
C ASN A 790 -3.85 -1.24 16.00
N TYR A 791 -3.98 -1.30 14.68
CA TYR A 791 -5.28 -1.46 14.01
C TYR A 791 -5.89 -2.84 14.15
N LYS A 792 -5.08 -3.87 14.40
CA LYS A 792 -5.51 -5.27 14.39
C LYS A 792 -6.11 -5.71 15.73
N GLN A 793 -6.05 -4.88 16.74
CA GLN A 793 -6.57 -5.19 18.07
C GLN A 793 -7.52 -4.09 18.52
N THR A 794 -8.69 -4.08 17.91
CA THR A 794 -9.81 -3.20 18.27
C THR A 794 -10.92 -4.08 18.80
N TRP A 795 -11.51 -3.73 19.95
CA TRP A 795 -12.65 -4.43 20.51
C TRP A 795 -13.91 -3.58 20.44
N GLY A 796 -15.05 -4.24 20.27
CA GLY A 796 -16.33 -3.59 20.18
C GLY A 796 -17.49 -4.54 20.42
N ALA A 797 -18.70 -4.02 20.27
CA ALA A 797 -19.94 -4.79 20.26
C ALA A 797 -20.60 -4.71 18.90
N ILE A 798 -21.49 -5.66 18.63
CA ILE A 798 -22.20 -5.79 17.36
C ILE A 798 -23.68 -5.94 17.66
N ARG A 799 -24.53 -5.17 16.98
CA ARG A 799 -25.99 -5.30 17.07
C ARG A 799 -26.66 -5.15 15.72
N LYS A 800 -27.78 -5.81 15.52
CA LYS A 800 -28.59 -5.67 14.31
C LYS A 800 -29.22 -4.28 14.25
N ILE A 801 -29.18 -3.65 13.07
CA ILE A 801 -29.87 -2.38 12.80
C ILE A 801 -30.94 -2.51 11.70
N ALA A 802 -30.76 -3.45 10.76
CA ALA A 802 -31.77 -3.73 9.74
C ALA A 802 -31.62 -5.16 9.19
N ASP A 803 -32.70 -5.65 8.57
CA ASP A 803 -32.62 -6.84 7.71
C ASP A 803 -31.74 -6.57 6.49
N ALA A 804 -31.29 -7.65 5.84
CA ALA A 804 -30.50 -7.55 4.60
C ALA A 804 -31.18 -6.59 3.61
N PRO A 805 -30.44 -5.59 3.06
CA PRO A 805 -30.94 -4.68 2.04
C PRO A 805 -31.52 -5.43 0.84
N GLU A 806 -32.52 -4.89 0.19
CA GLU A 806 -33.30 -5.61 -0.84
C GLU A 806 -32.42 -6.10 -2.00
N GLY A 807 -31.46 -5.33 -2.47
CA GLY A 807 -30.51 -5.73 -3.49
C GLY A 807 -29.52 -6.82 -3.07
N VAL A 808 -29.25 -6.96 -1.77
CA VAL A 808 -28.25 -7.91 -1.21
C VAL A 808 -28.84 -9.30 -1.01
N LYS A 809 -30.17 -9.44 -0.91
CA LYS A 809 -30.84 -10.75 -0.75
C LYS A 809 -30.53 -11.72 -1.90
N HIS A 810 -30.16 -11.22 -3.05
CA HIS A 810 -29.80 -11.99 -4.23
C HIS A 810 -28.31 -12.28 -4.37
N LEU A 811 -27.46 -11.63 -3.61
CA LEU A 811 -26.05 -11.96 -3.51
C LEU A 811 -25.95 -13.23 -2.65
N SER A 812 -26.11 -14.40 -3.26
CA SER A 812 -25.80 -15.65 -2.59
C SER A 812 -24.27 -15.65 -2.32
N PHE A 813 -23.87 -15.16 -1.18
CA PHE A 813 -22.62 -15.56 -0.57
C PHE A 813 -22.77 -17.04 -0.20
N LYS A 814 -22.80 -17.92 -1.18
CA LYS A 814 -22.61 -19.33 -0.89
C LYS A 814 -21.28 -19.41 -0.20
N SER A 815 -21.31 -19.64 1.11
CA SER A 815 -20.14 -20.15 1.78
C SER A 815 -19.63 -21.28 0.90
N ILE A 816 -18.40 -21.16 0.42
CA ILE A 816 -17.71 -22.33 -0.09
C ILE A 816 -17.70 -23.24 1.13
N GLU A 817 -18.59 -24.24 1.14
CA GLU A 817 -18.51 -25.30 2.13
C GLU A 817 -17.18 -25.98 1.89
N TYR A 818 -16.21 -25.60 2.69
CA TYR A 818 -14.98 -26.35 2.78
C TYR A 818 -15.33 -27.64 3.53
N THR A 819 -15.78 -28.63 2.79
CA THR A 819 -15.76 -30.00 3.26
C THR A 819 -14.30 -30.33 3.50
N GLY A 820 -13.91 -30.27 4.76
CA GLY A 820 -12.57 -30.45 5.27
C GLY A 820 -11.96 -31.82 4.97
#